data_a59e674de903bf0c3fcdc7e2caf44bb5
#
_entry.id   a59e674de903bf0c3fcdc7e2caf44bb5
#
_cell.length_a   1.000
_cell.length_b   1.000
_cell.length_c   1.000
_cell.angle_alpha   90.00
_cell.angle_beta   90.00
_cell.angle_gamma   90.00
#
_symmetry.space_group_name_H-M   'P 1'
#
loop_
_entity.id
_entity.type
_entity.pdbx_description
1 polymer ?
#
loop_
_entity_poly.entity_id
_entity_poly.type
_entity_poly.pdbx_seq_one_letter_code
_entity_poly.pdbx_strand_id
1 'polypeptide(L)'
;MGLNNNIFYETNHDRMSDALWQLMMQSGVDVPDMLIFLPSRRAVRTVEKMIAEKSGGVAILPRLVPLGEGADDLDEDEIRPDVISDMERVIVLARLLAADASIGNLSNALPVAHDLVRMQDYLENEGVDVSEINWIEIVDEKYARHFQNKAKILNILSEFMPMYANGRITSTAARNNDIRAWVKKLHDYKLVVVCGSTASVPATSDLMVEIAKLSHGRIILSGKISGRVQDFELGTNPYNAEYKFLKRLELSPADVLPIDVGESVIDFMNYAFGNDCTPINVNNDLSSCHLIQAPRESVEAKLVAEIAKQSIDENKTVLVITPDAAGAQRISDELNVAGISADFSGGISGTMTHAGRAILNILDGWHENNQDIFDKLYTESGFDLFNTIDKIVDNYSGKFMPSVALDDDASVQIWLAIKKLSDALNVADVRLGLSDARVFIADAIKSVSVRGQMDSGANVVVLGTIESRMQTADVVILTGLNDGMFPSRGYENSWLPLHIAKQIGLPSPDRKVSLQALDFMNLSCGNEVYWLRSTASGGVQMPESRFISRVIARRGIIDKKYADVLLERVAKRDDVPSCALDFVAPQPPNDWSDVYVTELDYLIHNPYAFYVKHILKLKKLDDYWALPDTRTFGNLVHNVIEHATDLTPDILIQQMDRSALEILGRGNIIFHFWHKRFTEIVPLIVSELSKIQNGYSEISGVVKIAGRNVRARADMVWDGGVMDFKTGYAPNKSQLTSGNAPQLPLEALMLRSGGFKIKTTERAKTPVIKFLQLKNNDTRPIEYDSATTDIMINAAVTKVTELFNMYSAGGAPYEYFETSDFKYKQFDDFARKN
;
A
#
# COMPACT_ATOMS: atom_id res chain seq x y z
N MET A 1 41.32 -19.46 18.94
CA MET A 1 40.02 -19.99 19.41
C MET A 1 39.35 -20.57 18.18
N GLY A 2 38.88 -21.80 18.20
CA GLY A 2 38.29 -22.45 17.03
C GLY A 2 36.95 -21.84 16.64
N LEU A 3 36.63 -21.83 15.35
CA LEU A 3 35.33 -21.40 14.76
C LEU A 3 34.09 -22.04 15.43
N ASN A 4 34.28 -23.17 16.14
CA ASN A 4 33.22 -24.03 16.67
C ASN A 4 32.33 -23.40 17.74
N ASN A 5 32.70 -22.26 18.33
CA ASN A 5 31.91 -21.67 19.44
C ASN A 5 31.06 -20.45 19.01
N ASN A 6 30.95 -20.17 17.71
CA ASN A 6 30.30 -18.96 17.22
C ASN A 6 28.96 -19.22 16.50
N ILE A 7 28.62 -20.48 16.20
CA ILE A 7 27.42 -20.86 15.47
C ILE A 7 26.49 -21.68 16.35
N PHE A 8 25.26 -21.21 16.42
CA PHE A 8 24.21 -21.77 17.26
C PHE A 8 22.97 -22.10 16.42
N TYR A 9 22.13 -22.98 16.93
CA TYR A 9 20.79 -23.22 16.42
C TYR A 9 19.74 -23.13 17.53
N GLU A 10 18.53 -22.66 17.14
CA GLU A 10 17.33 -22.75 17.96
C GLU A 10 16.36 -23.75 17.32
N THR A 11 15.89 -24.70 18.12
CA THR A 11 15.00 -25.76 17.63
C THR A 11 13.56 -25.32 17.46
N ASN A 12 13.16 -24.30 18.19
CA ASN A 12 11.80 -23.77 18.12
C ASN A 12 11.81 -22.38 17.53
N HIS A 13 11.16 -22.24 16.37
CA HIS A 13 11.05 -20.95 15.68
C HIS A 13 10.43 -19.85 16.56
N ASP A 14 9.46 -20.19 17.39
CA ASP A 14 8.81 -19.25 18.31
C ASP A 14 9.78 -18.67 19.35
N ARG A 15 10.91 -19.34 19.59
CA ARG A 15 11.92 -18.92 20.58
C ARG A 15 13.13 -18.20 19.97
N MET A 16 13.16 -17.99 18.67
CA MET A 16 14.30 -17.33 18.01
C MET A 16 14.63 -15.96 18.63
N SER A 17 13.59 -15.17 18.93
CA SER A 17 13.77 -13.86 19.59
C SER A 17 14.26 -14.02 21.04
N ASP A 18 13.80 -15.03 21.77
CA ASP A 18 14.25 -15.33 23.12
C ASP A 18 15.70 -15.83 23.12
N ALA A 19 16.08 -16.66 22.15
CA ALA A 19 17.45 -17.13 21.97
C ALA A 19 18.40 -15.95 21.70
N LEU A 20 17.98 -15.01 20.85
CA LEU A 20 18.72 -13.78 20.60
C LEU A 20 18.87 -12.96 21.89
N TRP A 21 17.79 -12.75 22.65
CA TRP A 21 17.83 -12.04 23.92
C TRP A 21 18.77 -12.69 24.93
N GLN A 22 18.71 -14.00 25.06
CA GLN A 22 19.59 -14.78 25.96
C GLN A 22 21.05 -14.56 25.58
N LEU A 23 21.39 -14.66 24.29
CA LEU A 23 22.74 -14.46 23.78
C LEU A 23 23.23 -13.02 24.04
N MET A 24 22.36 -12.03 23.83
CA MET A 24 22.68 -10.62 24.14
C MET A 24 23.04 -10.45 25.62
N MET A 25 22.18 -10.94 26.53
CA MET A 25 22.37 -10.79 27.96
C MET A 25 23.60 -11.56 28.50
N GLN A 26 23.84 -12.76 27.97
CA GLN A 26 25.01 -13.56 28.34
C GLN A 26 26.33 -12.97 27.85
N SER A 27 26.33 -12.15 26.85
CA SER A 27 27.52 -11.54 26.27
C SER A 27 28.23 -10.57 27.21
N GLY A 28 27.49 -9.94 28.15
CA GLY A 28 28.00 -8.88 29.03
C GLY A 28 28.42 -7.59 28.30
N VAL A 29 28.02 -7.44 27.02
CA VAL A 29 28.31 -6.26 26.21
C VAL A 29 27.18 -5.24 26.38
N ASP A 30 27.51 -3.94 26.41
CA ASP A 30 26.53 -2.87 26.44
C ASP A 30 25.73 -2.82 25.14
N VAL A 31 24.41 -2.64 25.25
CA VAL A 31 23.47 -2.71 24.12
C VAL A 31 23.86 -1.80 22.94
N PRO A 32 24.32 -0.54 23.13
CA PRO A 32 24.76 0.30 22.01
C PRO A 32 26.00 -0.21 21.24
N ASP A 33 26.77 -1.09 21.85
CA ASP A 33 27.97 -1.70 21.24
C ASP A 33 27.64 -2.99 20.46
N MET A 34 26.36 -3.31 20.31
CA MET A 34 25.88 -4.50 19.60
C MET A 34 25.37 -4.16 18.20
N LEU A 35 25.71 -4.99 17.22
CA LEU A 35 25.20 -4.99 15.85
C LEU A 35 24.49 -6.31 15.57
N ILE A 36 23.21 -6.24 15.15
CA ILE A 36 22.38 -7.41 14.91
C ILE A 36 21.78 -7.37 13.52
N PHE A 37 22.09 -8.38 12.72
CA PHE A 37 21.53 -8.58 11.39
C PHE A 37 20.33 -9.52 11.46
N LEU A 38 19.23 -9.12 10.83
CA LEU A 38 17.95 -9.81 10.86
C LEU A 38 17.41 -10.03 9.43
N PRO A 39 16.56 -11.04 9.17
CA PRO A 39 16.14 -11.38 7.80
C PRO A 39 15.28 -10.32 7.12
N SER A 40 14.53 -9.49 7.87
CA SER A 40 13.61 -8.51 7.31
C SER A 40 13.39 -7.32 8.25
N ARG A 41 12.84 -6.19 7.73
CA ARG A 41 12.40 -5.06 8.58
C ARG A 41 11.35 -5.47 9.61
N ARG A 42 10.51 -6.45 9.29
CA ARG A 42 9.51 -6.96 10.23
C ARG A 42 10.16 -7.69 11.38
N ALA A 43 11.19 -8.51 11.11
CA ALA A 43 11.98 -9.14 12.15
C ALA A 43 12.69 -8.10 13.04
N VAL A 44 13.16 -6.99 12.47
CA VAL A 44 13.71 -5.86 13.24
C VAL A 44 12.67 -5.35 14.23
N ARG A 45 11.46 -5.03 13.80
CA ARG A 45 10.39 -4.54 14.69
C ARG A 45 9.99 -5.55 15.77
N THR A 46 9.95 -6.83 15.41
CA THR A 46 9.67 -7.90 16.42
C THR A 46 10.73 -7.92 17.51
N VAL A 47 12.00 -7.78 17.12
CA VAL A 47 13.12 -7.72 18.07
C VAL A 47 13.09 -6.41 18.89
N GLU A 48 12.80 -5.26 18.27
CA GLU A 48 12.63 -3.99 18.99
C GLU A 48 11.54 -4.09 20.06
N LYS A 49 10.37 -4.63 19.70
CA LYS A 49 9.25 -4.86 20.61
C LYS A 49 9.65 -5.81 21.75
N MET A 50 10.28 -6.93 21.42
CA MET A 50 10.76 -7.90 22.41
C MET A 50 11.75 -7.26 23.39
N ILE A 51 12.72 -6.48 22.92
CA ILE A 51 13.69 -5.80 23.76
C ILE A 51 12.98 -4.79 24.68
N ALA A 52 12.04 -4.00 24.17
CA ALA A 52 11.28 -3.04 24.95
C ALA A 52 10.45 -3.74 26.06
N GLU A 53 9.73 -4.81 25.72
CA GLU A 53 8.92 -5.59 26.67
C GLU A 53 9.77 -6.20 27.79
N LYS A 54 10.88 -6.85 27.44
CA LYS A 54 11.79 -7.48 28.41
C LYS A 54 12.56 -6.45 29.28
N SER A 55 12.66 -5.21 28.81
CA SER A 55 13.30 -4.10 29.53
C SER A 55 12.32 -3.24 30.34
N GLY A 56 11.03 -3.63 30.42
CA GLY A 56 10.04 -2.91 31.21
C GLY A 56 9.37 -1.73 30.49
N GLY A 57 9.35 -1.74 29.16
CA GLY A 57 8.62 -0.79 28.33
C GLY A 57 9.48 0.30 27.63
N VAL A 58 10.69 0.54 28.13
CA VAL A 58 11.65 1.49 27.52
C VAL A 58 13.03 0.87 27.47
N ALA A 59 13.69 0.90 26.34
CA ALA A 59 15.02 0.35 26.16
C ALA A 59 15.88 1.19 25.21
N ILE A 60 17.20 1.15 25.44
CA ILE A 60 18.17 1.52 24.40
C ILE A 60 18.31 0.32 23.47
N LEU A 61 18.15 0.56 22.16
CA LEU A 61 18.22 -0.50 21.15
C LEU A 61 19.66 -0.70 20.67
N PRO A 62 20.05 -1.92 20.33
CA PRO A 62 21.27 -2.17 19.58
C PRO A 62 21.10 -1.67 18.13
N ARG A 63 22.16 -1.65 17.34
CA ARG A 63 22.04 -1.41 15.91
C ARG A 63 21.41 -2.64 15.25
N LEU A 64 20.18 -2.50 14.72
CA LEU A 64 19.43 -3.55 14.03
C LEU A 64 19.45 -3.29 12.53
N VAL A 65 19.86 -4.29 11.73
CA VAL A 65 20.02 -4.17 10.28
C VAL A 65 19.27 -5.28 9.55
N PRO A 66 18.29 -4.95 8.67
CA PRO A 66 17.61 -5.94 7.85
C PRO A 66 18.47 -6.37 6.66
N LEU A 67 18.73 -7.66 6.49
CA LEU A 67 19.54 -8.22 5.41
C LEU A 67 18.84 -8.23 4.04
N GLY A 68 17.51 -8.19 4.04
CA GLY A 68 16.70 -8.29 2.80
C GLY A 68 16.57 -6.99 2.01
N GLU A 69 16.93 -5.87 2.60
CA GLU A 69 16.75 -4.51 2.05
C GLU A 69 18.08 -3.77 2.11
N GLY A 70 18.29 -2.82 1.18
CA GLY A 70 19.52 -2.01 1.18
C GLY A 70 19.68 -1.24 2.48
N ALA A 71 20.91 -1.01 2.89
CA ALA A 71 21.20 -0.24 4.09
C ALA A 71 20.99 1.26 3.79
N ASP A 72 19.82 1.78 4.17
CA ASP A 72 19.56 3.24 4.16
C ASP A 72 20.50 4.00 5.13
N ASP A 73 21.30 3.28 5.90
CA ASP A 73 22.02 3.75 7.08
C ASP A 73 23.56 3.64 6.98
N LEU A 74 24.14 3.37 5.83
CA LEU A 74 25.58 3.50 5.64
C LEU A 74 25.92 4.99 5.49
N ASP A 75 27.01 5.44 6.13
CA ASP A 75 27.37 6.85 6.19
C ASP A 75 27.30 7.55 4.82
N GLU A 76 26.75 8.78 4.82
CA GLU A 76 26.63 9.64 3.64
C GLU A 76 28.00 10.02 3.02
N ASP A 77 29.11 9.76 3.70
CA ASP A 77 30.46 10.12 3.27
C ASP A 77 31.10 9.10 2.29
N GLU A 78 30.51 7.91 2.08
CA GLU A 78 30.99 6.99 1.05
C GLU A 78 30.39 7.38 -0.31
N ILE A 79 31.26 7.70 -1.31
CA ILE A 79 30.84 7.92 -2.71
C ILE A 79 30.19 6.62 -3.22
N ARG A 80 28.88 6.61 -3.27
CA ARG A 80 28.11 5.48 -3.85
C ARG A 80 28.00 5.70 -5.36
N PRO A 81 28.14 4.65 -6.17
CA PRO A 81 27.81 4.72 -7.58
C PRO A 81 26.33 5.12 -7.76
N ASP A 82 26.05 5.93 -8.77
CA ASP A 82 24.67 6.23 -9.12
C ASP A 82 23.90 4.95 -9.48
N VAL A 83 22.63 4.88 -9.09
CA VAL A 83 21.79 3.72 -9.33
C VAL A 83 20.85 3.96 -10.50
N ILE A 84 20.79 3.02 -11.44
CA ILE A 84 19.79 3.01 -12.49
C ILE A 84 18.48 2.45 -11.90
N SER A 85 17.41 3.21 -12.01
CA SER A 85 16.11 2.73 -11.54
C SER A 85 15.61 1.53 -12.36
N ASP A 86 14.88 0.61 -11.70
CA ASP A 86 14.31 -0.56 -12.37
C ASP A 86 13.36 -0.14 -13.52
N MET A 87 12.60 0.95 -13.32
CA MET A 87 11.72 1.49 -14.36
C MET A 87 12.51 1.98 -15.57
N GLU A 88 13.63 2.68 -15.36
CA GLU A 88 14.52 3.11 -16.45
C GLU A 88 15.06 1.92 -17.23
N ARG A 89 15.53 0.87 -16.54
CA ARG A 89 16.01 -0.37 -17.19
C ARG A 89 14.91 -1.01 -18.04
N VAL A 90 13.70 -1.12 -17.51
CA VAL A 90 12.54 -1.68 -18.22
C VAL A 90 12.24 -0.88 -19.49
N ILE A 91 12.22 0.45 -19.42
CA ILE A 91 11.91 1.32 -20.56
C ILE A 91 12.97 1.21 -21.64
N VAL A 92 14.24 1.24 -21.26
CA VAL A 92 15.36 1.13 -22.21
C VAL A 92 15.35 -0.21 -22.91
N LEU A 93 15.15 -1.31 -22.16
CA LEU A 93 15.04 -2.66 -22.73
C LEU A 93 13.80 -2.79 -23.61
N ALA A 94 12.65 -2.24 -23.21
CA ALA A 94 11.44 -2.25 -24.06
C ALA A 94 11.66 -1.52 -25.38
N ARG A 95 12.36 -0.37 -25.37
CA ARG A 95 12.72 0.38 -26.59
C ARG A 95 13.61 -0.45 -27.53
N LEU A 96 14.62 -1.11 -26.98
CA LEU A 96 15.51 -1.96 -27.78
C LEU A 96 14.78 -3.17 -28.38
N LEU A 97 13.95 -3.83 -27.57
CA LEU A 97 13.18 -5.00 -27.99
C LEU A 97 12.12 -4.65 -29.02
N ALA A 98 11.49 -3.48 -28.93
CA ALA A 98 10.50 -3.02 -29.89
C ALA A 98 11.07 -2.75 -31.29
N ALA A 99 12.40 -2.56 -31.40
CA ALA A 99 13.10 -2.48 -32.69
C ALA A 99 13.20 -3.83 -33.43
N ASP A 100 12.99 -4.95 -32.73
CA ASP A 100 12.93 -6.28 -33.35
C ASP A 100 11.54 -6.48 -33.99
N ALA A 101 11.50 -6.75 -35.30
CA ALA A 101 10.27 -6.97 -36.04
C ALA A 101 9.38 -8.12 -35.53
N SER A 102 9.94 -9.05 -34.76
CA SER A 102 9.19 -10.16 -34.12
C SER A 102 8.38 -9.72 -32.90
N ILE A 103 8.73 -8.58 -32.29
CA ILE A 103 8.08 -8.02 -31.09
C ILE A 103 7.17 -6.86 -31.49
N GLY A 104 7.65 -5.97 -32.33
CA GLY A 104 6.90 -5.02 -33.15
C GLY A 104 6.50 -3.69 -32.49
N ASN A 105 6.23 -3.62 -31.18
CA ASN A 105 5.88 -2.37 -30.49
C ASN A 105 6.28 -2.37 -29.02
N LEU A 106 6.25 -1.18 -28.39
CA LEU A 106 6.63 -0.98 -26.99
C LEU A 106 5.76 -1.77 -26.02
N SER A 107 4.45 -1.82 -26.24
CA SER A 107 3.51 -2.53 -25.37
C SER A 107 3.79 -4.04 -25.35
N ASN A 108 4.12 -4.64 -26.49
CA ASN A 108 4.50 -6.06 -26.56
C ASN A 108 5.89 -6.32 -25.97
N ALA A 109 6.78 -5.34 -26.06
CA ALA A 109 8.14 -5.44 -25.50
C ALA A 109 8.16 -5.34 -23.97
N LEU A 110 7.21 -4.66 -23.36
CA LEU A 110 7.18 -4.37 -21.92
C LEU A 110 7.25 -5.64 -21.03
N PRO A 111 6.44 -6.69 -21.22
CA PRO A 111 6.55 -7.91 -20.41
C PRO A 111 7.91 -8.61 -20.57
N VAL A 112 8.47 -8.58 -21.78
CA VAL A 112 9.78 -9.18 -22.08
C VAL A 112 10.89 -8.38 -21.40
N ALA A 113 10.80 -7.05 -21.38
CA ALA A 113 11.72 -6.16 -20.68
C ALA A 113 11.71 -6.42 -19.17
N HIS A 114 10.53 -6.58 -18.56
CA HIS A 114 10.42 -6.98 -17.17
C HIS A 114 11.07 -8.33 -16.87
N ASP A 115 10.89 -9.31 -17.76
CA ASP A 115 11.53 -10.62 -17.61
C ASP A 115 13.05 -10.51 -17.68
N LEU A 116 13.58 -9.67 -18.56
CA LEU A 116 15.03 -9.43 -18.66
C LEU A 116 15.59 -8.70 -17.43
N VAL A 117 14.87 -7.70 -16.90
CA VAL A 117 15.28 -7.03 -15.66
C VAL A 117 15.33 -8.04 -14.52
N ARG A 118 14.27 -8.86 -14.35
CA ARG A 118 14.25 -9.94 -13.34
C ARG A 118 15.38 -10.95 -13.53
N MET A 119 15.70 -11.25 -14.78
CA MET A 119 16.83 -12.14 -15.11
C MET A 119 18.17 -11.52 -14.72
N GLN A 120 18.38 -10.23 -15.02
CA GLN A 120 19.59 -9.52 -14.62
C GLN A 120 19.72 -9.49 -13.10
N ASP A 121 18.64 -9.11 -12.38
CA ASP A 121 18.63 -9.09 -10.92
C ASP A 121 18.88 -10.45 -10.31
N TYR A 122 18.36 -11.52 -10.91
CA TYR A 122 18.62 -12.88 -10.47
C TYR A 122 20.10 -13.26 -10.63
N LEU A 123 20.71 -12.98 -11.79
CA LEU A 123 22.14 -13.23 -12.03
C LEU A 123 23.02 -12.47 -11.03
N GLU A 124 22.77 -11.20 -10.85
CA GLU A 124 23.52 -10.34 -9.92
C GLU A 124 23.37 -10.79 -8.45
N ASN A 125 22.16 -11.24 -8.04
CA ASN A 125 21.96 -11.82 -6.71
C ASN A 125 22.74 -13.11 -6.49
N GLU A 126 22.92 -13.91 -7.55
CA GLU A 126 23.73 -15.14 -7.50
C GLU A 126 25.23 -14.88 -7.67
N GLY A 127 25.63 -13.61 -7.79
CA GLY A 127 27.02 -13.21 -7.96
C GLY A 127 27.58 -13.52 -9.35
N VAL A 128 26.73 -13.69 -10.34
CA VAL A 128 27.12 -13.94 -11.74
C VAL A 128 27.23 -12.60 -12.46
N ASP A 129 28.42 -12.29 -12.95
CA ASP A 129 28.63 -11.09 -13.76
C ASP A 129 28.09 -11.30 -15.18
N VAL A 130 27.01 -10.60 -15.48
CA VAL A 130 26.31 -10.69 -16.77
C VAL A 130 27.20 -10.24 -17.93
N SER A 131 28.12 -9.29 -17.69
CA SER A 131 29.00 -8.73 -18.71
C SER A 131 30.07 -9.72 -19.21
N GLU A 132 30.40 -10.72 -18.40
CA GLU A 132 31.37 -11.77 -18.75
C GLU A 132 30.78 -12.94 -19.57
N ILE A 133 29.43 -12.94 -19.73
CA ILE A 133 28.73 -14.07 -20.39
C ILE A 133 28.57 -13.80 -21.88
N ASN A 134 29.19 -14.65 -22.71
CA ASN A 134 28.89 -14.71 -24.13
C ASN A 134 27.75 -15.71 -24.40
N TRP A 135 26.51 -15.20 -24.41
CA TRP A 135 25.31 -16.04 -24.57
C TRP A 135 25.26 -16.81 -25.89
N ILE A 136 25.87 -16.27 -26.96
CA ILE A 136 25.88 -16.90 -28.30
C ILE A 136 26.79 -18.12 -28.31
N GLU A 137 27.93 -18.05 -27.64
CA GLU A 137 28.88 -19.18 -27.56
C GLU A 137 28.41 -20.29 -26.62
N ILE A 138 27.73 -19.95 -25.54
CA ILE A 138 27.23 -20.94 -24.56
C ILE A 138 26.07 -21.75 -25.14
N VAL A 139 25.26 -21.18 -26.02
CA VAL A 139 24.16 -21.86 -26.71
C VAL A 139 24.70 -22.52 -28.00
N ASP A 140 25.10 -23.77 -27.88
CA ASP A 140 25.59 -24.60 -29.02
C ASP A 140 24.59 -24.58 -30.19
N GLU A 141 25.10 -24.55 -31.44
CA GLU A 141 24.32 -24.62 -32.69
C GLU A 141 23.34 -25.81 -32.77
N LYS A 142 23.58 -26.85 -31.94
CA LYS A 142 22.71 -28.04 -31.84
C LYS A 142 21.36 -27.75 -31.18
N TYR A 143 21.23 -26.60 -30.48
CA TYR A 143 19.94 -26.24 -29.88
C TYR A 143 18.96 -25.65 -30.90
N ALA A 144 17.68 -25.89 -30.64
CA ALA A 144 16.62 -25.39 -31.51
C ALA A 144 16.73 -23.87 -31.74
N ARG A 145 16.39 -23.42 -32.93
CA ARG A 145 16.38 -21.99 -33.37
C ARG A 145 15.78 -21.05 -32.33
N HIS A 146 14.81 -21.54 -31.55
CA HIS A 146 14.21 -20.86 -30.44
C HIS A 146 15.21 -20.40 -29.35
N PHE A 147 16.14 -21.23 -28.96
CA PHE A 147 17.16 -20.88 -27.96
C PHE A 147 18.23 -19.96 -28.52
N GLN A 148 18.54 -20.05 -29.79
CA GLN A 148 19.45 -19.11 -30.46
C GLN A 148 18.86 -17.71 -30.50
N ASN A 149 17.53 -17.56 -30.72
CA ASN A 149 16.86 -16.28 -30.64
C ASN A 149 16.87 -15.71 -29.22
N LYS A 150 16.66 -16.55 -28.18
CA LYS A 150 16.77 -16.12 -26.78
C LYS A 150 18.18 -15.65 -26.43
N ALA A 151 19.22 -16.35 -26.90
CA ALA A 151 20.61 -15.96 -26.69
C ALA A 151 20.90 -14.56 -27.26
N LYS A 152 20.38 -14.24 -28.45
CA LYS A 152 20.50 -12.90 -29.03
C LYS A 152 19.87 -11.81 -28.17
N ILE A 153 18.70 -12.09 -27.58
CA ILE A 153 18.01 -11.16 -26.68
C ILE A 153 18.80 -11.01 -25.36
N LEU A 154 19.30 -12.11 -24.81
CA LEU A 154 20.13 -12.09 -23.60
C LEU A 154 21.44 -11.32 -23.78
N ASN A 155 21.98 -11.32 -25.02
CA ASN A 155 23.18 -10.55 -25.34
C ASN A 155 23.01 -9.04 -25.14
N ILE A 156 21.78 -8.52 -25.17
CA ILE A 156 21.47 -7.13 -24.81
C ILE A 156 21.88 -6.84 -23.36
N LEU A 157 21.72 -7.80 -22.45
CA LEU A 157 22.11 -7.64 -21.04
C LEU A 157 23.63 -7.59 -20.85
N SER A 158 24.39 -8.37 -21.62
CA SER A 158 25.86 -8.45 -21.48
C SER A 158 26.60 -7.37 -22.26
N GLU A 159 26.08 -6.93 -23.39
CA GLU A 159 26.76 -5.95 -24.25
C GLU A 159 26.21 -4.54 -24.08
N PHE A 160 24.90 -4.35 -24.21
CA PHE A 160 24.29 -3.03 -24.26
C PHE A 160 24.10 -2.41 -22.88
N MET A 161 23.58 -3.17 -21.90
CA MET A 161 23.25 -2.61 -20.59
C MET A 161 24.48 -2.06 -19.85
N PRO A 162 25.67 -2.69 -19.86
CA PRO A 162 26.86 -2.09 -19.28
C PRO A 162 27.29 -0.78 -19.95
N MET A 163 27.15 -0.68 -21.28
CA MET A 163 27.44 0.55 -22.02
C MET A 163 26.47 1.66 -21.66
N TYR A 164 25.18 1.35 -21.61
CA TYR A 164 24.13 2.30 -21.21
C TYR A 164 24.29 2.73 -19.76
N ALA A 165 24.63 1.82 -18.88
CA ALA A 165 24.85 2.08 -17.47
C ALA A 165 25.97 3.12 -17.24
N ASN A 166 27.01 3.12 -18.05
CA ASN A 166 28.13 4.08 -17.98
C ASN A 166 28.65 4.29 -16.55
N GLY A 167 28.91 3.20 -15.83
CA GLY A 167 29.42 3.21 -14.46
C GLY A 167 28.32 3.28 -13.37
N ARG A 168 27.07 3.50 -13.73
CA ARG A 168 25.92 3.33 -12.81
C ARG A 168 25.68 1.84 -12.55
N ILE A 169 25.12 1.51 -11.40
CA ILE A 169 24.83 0.12 -11.01
C ILE A 169 23.31 -0.10 -10.85
N THR A 170 22.87 -1.33 -10.83
CA THR A 170 21.48 -1.69 -10.55
C THR A 170 21.14 -1.55 -9.07
N SER A 171 19.86 -1.45 -8.73
CA SER A 171 19.37 -1.49 -7.35
C SER A 171 19.79 -2.78 -6.62
N THR A 172 19.81 -3.90 -7.33
CA THR A 172 20.24 -5.20 -6.82
C THR A 172 21.74 -5.23 -6.53
N ALA A 173 22.58 -4.72 -7.44
CA ALA A 173 24.01 -4.62 -7.23
C ALA A 173 24.36 -3.64 -6.09
N ALA A 174 23.65 -2.50 -5.99
CA ALA A 174 23.81 -1.56 -4.89
C ALA A 174 23.54 -2.21 -3.54
N ARG A 175 22.40 -2.91 -3.40
CA ARG A 175 22.07 -3.67 -2.19
C ARG A 175 23.12 -4.73 -1.84
N ASN A 176 23.60 -5.49 -2.81
CA ASN A 176 24.62 -6.49 -2.57
C ASN A 176 25.96 -5.85 -2.14
N ASN A 177 26.29 -4.69 -2.69
CA ASN A 177 27.47 -3.91 -2.29
C ASN A 177 27.31 -3.37 -0.86
N ASP A 178 26.15 -2.85 -0.51
CA ASP A 178 25.84 -2.39 0.85
C ASP A 178 25.97 -3.52 1.87
N ILE A 179 25.47 -4.72 1.57
CA ILE A 179 25.64 -5.88 2.45
C ILE A 179 27.14 -6.20 2.64
N ARG A 180 27.93 -6.18 1.57
CA ARG A 180 29.38 -6.41 1.66
C ARG A 180 30.14 -5.29 2.36
N ALA A 181 29.68 -4.04 2.26
CA ALA A 181 30.29 -2.89 2.91
C ALA A 181 30.27 -2.98 4.45
N TRP A 182 29.25 -3.67 5.01
CA TRP A 182 29.18 -3.93 6.44
C TRP A 182 30.42 -4.66 7.00
N VAL A 183 31.12 -5.46 6.19
CA VAL A 183 32.33 -6.17 6.62
C VAL A 183 33.37 -5.20 7.19
N LYS A 184 33.50 -3.99 6.65
CA LYS A 184 34.45 -2.98 7.12
C LYS A 184 34.10 -2.44 8.52
N LYS A 185 32.81 -2.43 8.89
CA LYS A 185 32.28 -1.87 10.14
C LYS A 185 32.11 -2.90 11.26
N LEU A 186 32.31 -4.19 10.99
CA LEU A 186 32.08 -5.25 11.99
C LEU A 186 32.96 -5.09 13.24
N HIS A 187 34.17 -4.53 13.09
CA HIS A 187 35.13 -4.32 14.18
C HIS A 187 34.79 -3.13 15.09
N ASP A 188 33.86 -2.26 14.66
CA ASP A 188 33.42 -1.10 15.46
C ASP A 188 32.50 -1.52 16.63
N TYR A 189 32.00 -2.75 16.58
CA TYR A 189 31.09 -3.31 17.58
C TYR A 189 31.75 -4.38 18.44
N LYS A 190 31.31 -4.50 19.68
CA LYS A 190 31.84 -5.49 20.63
C LYS A 190 31.10 -6.84 20.57
N LEU A 191 29.89 -6.85 19.96
CA LEU A 191 29.13 -8.05 19.66
C LEU A 191 28.44 -7.88 18.30
N VAL A 192 28.64 -8.84 17.40
CA VAL A 192 27.97 -8.88 16.11
C VAL A 192 27.17 -10.19 16.00
N VAL A 193 25.86 -10.08 15.76
CA VAL A 193 24.97 -11.24 15.69
C VAL A 193 24.25 -11.29 14.34
N VAL A 194 24.14 -12.47 13.76
CA VAL A 194 23.17 -12.75 12.67
C VAL A 194 22.15 -13.74 13.19
N CYS A 195 20.87 -13.43 13.07
CA CYS A 195 19.79 -14.28 13.56
C CYS A 195 18.74 -14.55 12.46
N GLY A 196 18.36 -15.81 12.26
CA GLY A 196 17.28 -16.25 11.38
C GLY A 196 17.57 -16.18 9.86
N SER A 197 18.83 -15.96 9.46
CA SER A 197 19.24 -16.00 8.05
C SER A 197 19.64 -17.40 7.62
N THR A 198 19.23 -17.79 6.39
CA THR A 198 19.56 -19.09 5.79
C THR A 198 20.87 -19.07 4.99
N ALA A 199 21.58 -17.94 4.92
CA ALA A 199 22.78 -17.75 4.10
C ALA A 199 22.60 -18.14 2.60
N SER A 200 21.38 -18.10 2.08
CA SER A 200 21.04 -18.59 0.74
C SER A 200 21.46 -17.66 -0.38
N VAL A 201 21.67 -16.36 -0.11
CA VAL A 201 22.16 -15.35 -1.07
C VAL A 201 23.66 -15.16 -0.88
N PRO A 202 24.48 -15.18 -1.96
CA PRO A 202 25.94 -15.06 -1.87
C PRO A 202 26.44 -13.87 -1.04
N ALA A 203 25.95 -12.66 -1.28
CA ALA A 203 26.38 -11.48 -0.51
C ALA A 203 26.13 -11.64 1.00
N THR A 204 24.96 -12.15 1.38
CA THR A 204 24.63 -12.46 2.78
C THR A 204 25.52 -13.57 3.33
N SER A 205 25.74 -14.62 2.55
CA SER A 205 26.63 -15.71 2.95
C SER A 205 28.08 -15.25 3.15
N ASP A 206 28.57 -14.34 2.30
CA ASP A 206 29.89 -13.72 2.44
C ASP A 206 30.01 -12.94 3.77
N LEU A 207 29.04 -12.07 4.06
CA LEU A 207 28.98 -11.34 5.33
C LEU A 207 28.95 -12.31 6.53
N MET A 208 28.11 -13.34 6.48
CA MET A 208 28.01 -14.32 7.57
C MET A 208 29.32 -15.11 7.77
N VAL A 209 30.05 -15.43 6.70
CA VAL A 209 31.37 -16.06 6.81
C VAL A 209 32.36 -15.14 7.53
N GLU A 210 32.38 -13.87 7.21
CA GLU A 210 33.26 -12.91 7.90
C GLU A 210 32.88 -12.73 9.37
N ILE A 211 31.58 -12.67 9.70
CA ILE A 211 31.11 -12.60 11.10
C ILE A 211 31.50 -13.87 11.88
N ALA A 212 31.37 -15.06 11.27
CA ALA A 212 31.74 -16.32 11.92
C ALA A 212 33.24 -16.37 12.30
N LYS A 213 34.11 -15.68 11.58
CA LYS A 213 35.54 -15.60 11.86
C LYS A 213 35.88 -14.67 13.04
N LEU A 214 34.99 -13.77 13.42
CA LEU A 214 35.22 -12.82 14.51
C LEU A 214 35.11 -13.51 15.88
N SER A 215 35.95 -13.19 16.82
CA SER A 215 35.87 -13.68 18.22
C SER A 215 34.58 -13.22 18.92
N HIS A 216 34.04 -12.08 18.51
CA HIS A 216 32.81 -11.46 19.00
C HIS A 216 31.62 -11.59 18.04
N GLY A 217 31.78 -12.40 16.95
CA GLY A 217 30.71 -12.73 16.02
C GLY A 217 29.87 -13.90 16.53
N ARG A 218 28.57 -13.90 16.27
CA ARG A 218 27.62 -14.97 16.64
C ARG A 218 26.61 -15.16 15.51
N ILE A 219 26.25 -16.41 15.23
CA ILE A 219 25.24 -16.76 14.21
C ILE A 219 24.23 -17.70 14.83
N ILE A 220 22.96 -17.37 14.76
CA ILE A 220 21.84 -18.21 15.19
C ILE A 220 21.09 -18.69 13.94
N LEU A 221 21.17 -19.98 13.64
CA LEU A 221 20.45 -20.64 12.56
C LEU A 221 19.06 -21.10 13.05
N SER A 222 18.09 -21.13 12.14
CA SER A 222 16.75 -21.60 12.45
C SER A 222 16.62 -23.11 12.22
N GLY A 223 16.38 -23.86 13.29
CA GLY A 223 16.24 -25.29 13.28
C GLY A 223 17.54 -26.05 13.39
N LYS A 224 17.41 -27.30 13.84
CA LYS A 224 18.53 -28.21 14.06
C LYS A 224 18.85 -28.98 12.79
N ILE A 225 20.01 -28.75 12.22
CA ILE A 225 20.50 -29.52 11.06
C ILE A 225 20.79 -30.95 11.53
N SER A 226 19.85 -31.86 11.32
CA SER A 226 20.00 -33.27 11.66
C SER A 226 19.75 -34.18 10.46
N GLY A 227 20.56 -35.24 10.30
CA GLY A 227 20.46 -36.15 9.18
C GLY A 227 21.82 -36.61 8.66
N ARG A 228 21.84 -37.31 7.55
CA ARG A 228 23.07 -37.73 6.90
C ARG A 228 23.66 -36.67 6.01
N VAL A 229 24.97 -36.53 5.97
CA VAL A 229 25.66 -35.53 5.14
C VAL A 229 25.23 -35.62 3.66
N GLN A 230 25.04 -36.83 3.14
CA GLN A 230 24.60 -37.04 1.76
C GLN A 230 23.22 -36.49 1.45
N ASP A 231 22.34 -36.42 2.45
CA ASP A 231 20.99 -35.88 2.30
C ASP A 231 20.99 -34.36 2.19
N PHE A 232 21.93 -33.67 2.85
CA PHE A 232 22.04 -32.20 2.78
C PHE A 232 22.58 -31.70 1.44
N GLU A 233 23.27 -32.52 0.66
CA GLU A 233 23.70 -32.17 -0.69
C GLU A 233 22.57 -32.19 -1.71
N LEU A 234 21.45 -32.83 -1.38
CA LEU A 234 20.27 -32.81 -2.24
C LEU A 234 19.65 -31.39 -2.26
N GLY A 235 19.42 -30.87 -3.46
CA GLY A 235 18.84 -29.51 -3.65
C GLY A 235 17.48 -29.31 -3.00
N THR A 236 16.74 -30.38 -2.72
CA THR A 236 15.41 -30.35 -2.08
C THR A 236 15.45 -30.50 -0.56
N ASN A 237 16.63 -30.74 0.04
CA ASN A 237 16.72 -30.82 1.50
C ASN A 237 16.50 -29.46 2.15
N PRO A 238 15.69 -29.34 3.20
CA PRO A 238 15.41 -28.05 3.88
C PRO A 238 16.67 -27.29 4.28
N TYR A 239 17.69 -27.99 4.74
CA TYR A 239 18.95 -27.42 5.25
C TYR A 239 20.07 -27.30 4.21
N ASN A 240 19.77 -27.44 2.91
CA ASN A 240 20.80 -27.39 1.87
C ASN A 240 21.61 -26.09 1.85
N ALA A 241 20.93 -24.96 2.05
CA ALA A 241 21.59 -23.64 2.04
C ALA A 241 22.50 -23.46 3.28
N GLU A 242 21.99 -23.79 4.47
CA GLU A 242 22.75 -23.72 5.72
C GLU A 242 23.91 -24.71 5.74
N TYR A 243 23.70 -25.90 5.21
CA TYR A 243 24.82 -26.89 5.07
C TYR A 243 25.92 -26.37 4.13
N LYS A 244 25.58 -25.75 3.00
CA LYS A 244 26.56 -25.11 2.11
C LYS A 244 27.32 -23.99 2.81
N PHE A 245 26.66 -23.22 3.65
CA PHE A 245 27.30 -22.21 4.46
C PHE A 245 28.29 -22.80 5.47
N LEU A 246 27.90 -23.86 6.21
CA LEU A 246 28.80 -24.55 7.11
C LEU A 246 30.01 -25.16 6.38
N LYS A 247 29.79 -25.73 5.19
CA LYS A 247 30.85 -26.29 4.34
C LYS A 247 31.89 -25.22 3.93
N ARG A 248 31.48 -23.98 3.70
CA ARG A 248 32.38 -22.84 3.45
C ARG A 248 33.26 -22.50 4.65
N LEU A 249 32.82 -22.80 5.85
CA LEU A 249 33.56 -22.64 7.09
C LEU A 249 34.34 -23.90 7.53
N GLU A 250 34.33 -24.94 6.71
CA GLU A 250 34.91 -26.25 7.01
C GLU A 250 34.31 -26.90 8.29
N LEU A 251 33.03 -26.56 8.60
CA LEU A 251 32.29 -27.09 9.74
C LEU A 251 31.31 -28.16 9.33
N SER A 252 31.01 -29.04 10.28
CA SER A 252 29.95 -30.04 10.16
C SER A 252 28.69 -29.60 10.95
N PRO A 253 27.51 -30.16 10.70
CA PRO A 253 26.33 -29.92 11.52
C PRO A 253 26.51 -30.23 13.02
N ALA A 254 27.43 -31.15 13.37
CA ALA A 254 27.74 -31.49 14.77
C ALA A 254 28.53 -30.39 15.51
N ASP A 255 29.12 -29.46 14.78
CA ASP A 255 29.90 -28.36 15.35
C ASP A 255 28.98 -27.15 15.72
N VAL A 256 27.71 -27.19 15.34
CA VAL A 256 26.72 -26.14 15.66
C VAL A 256 26.10 -26.40 17.03
N LEU A 257 26.15 -25.43 17.93
CA LEU A 257 25.73 -25.58 19.33
C LEU A 257 24.23 -25.24 19.52
N PRO A 258 23.51 -25.95 20.38
CA PRO A 258 22.16 -25.55 20.75
C PRO A 258 22.16 -24.36 21.70
N ILE A 259 21.18 -23.45 21.57
CA ILE A 259 20.91 -22.39 22.56
C ILE A 259 19.94 -22.92 23.62
N ASP A 260 18.90 -23.63 23.20
CA ASP A 260 17.96 -24.32 24.09
C ASP A 260 17.89 -25.81 23.71
N VAL A 261 17.79 -26.68 24.72
CA VAL A 261 17.74 -28.14 24.51
C VAL A 261 16.39 -28.63 25.02
N GLY A 262 15.37 -28.54 24.15
CA GLY A 262 14.07 -29.12 24.39
C GLY A 262 13.68 -30.13 23.29
N GLU A 263 12.94 -31.19 23.63
CA GLU A 263 12.22 -31.97 22.63
C GLU A 263 11.19 -31.07 21.94
N SER A 264 11.19 -31.03 20.64
CA SER A 264 10.28 -30.17 19.86
C SER A 264 9.70 -30.93 18.65
N VAL A 265 8.62 -30.42 18.13
CA VAL A 265 8.00 -30.88 16.87
C VAL A 265 9.01 -30.85 15.71
N ILE A 266 10.09 -30.07 15.80
CA ILE A 266 11.17 -30.01 14.80
C ILE A 266 11.87 -31.35 14.60
N ASP A 267 12.03 -32.18 15.65
CA ASP A 267 12.68 -33.48 15.51
C ASP A 267 11.80 -34.43 14.68
N PHE A 268 10.49 -34.37 14.82
CA PHE A 268 9.57 -35.08 13.94
C PHE A 268 9.59 -34.52 12.51
N MET A 269 9.62 -33.20 12.33
CA MET A 269 9.72 -32.59 11.01
C MET A 269 11.05 -32.97 10.33
N ASN A 270 12.17 -32.98 11.03
CA ASN A 270 13.44 -33.46 10.52
C ASN A 270 13.35 -34.92 10.05
N TYR A 271 12.66 -35.76 10.80
CA TYR A 271 12.42 -37.15 10.39
C TYR A 271 11.49 -37.21 9.16
N ALA A 272 10.43 -36.42 9.11
CA ALA A 272 9.50 -36.41 7.99
C ALA A 272 10.15 -35.93 6.68
N PHE A 273 11.07 -34.97 6.77
CA PHE A 273 11.77 -34.42 5.60
C PHE A 273 13.12 -35.09 5.29
N GLY A 274 13.63 -35.90 6.21
CA GLY A 274 14.80 -36.74 5.98
C GLY A 274 14.56 -37.84 4.97
N ASN A 275 15.63 -38.38 4.38
CA ASN A 275 15.58 -39.53 3.47
C ASN A 275 15.76 -40.86 4.20
N ASP A 276 16.06 -40.85 5.50
CA ASP A 276 16.17 -42.05 6.32
C ASP A 276 14.80 -42.60 6.66
N CYS A 277 14.54 -43.82 6.23
CA CYS A 277 13.29 -44.54 6.50
C CYS A 277 13.37 -45.37 7.79
N THR A 278 14.44 -45.27 8.57
CA THR A 278 14.56 -45.99 9.86
C THR A 278 13.54 -45.42 10.84
N PRO A 279 12.64 -46.23 11.40
CA PRO A 279 11.74 -45.74 12.43
C PRO A 279 12.54 -45.23 13.61
N ILE A 280 12.47 -43.94 13.86
CA ILE A 280 13.04 -43.32 15.05
C ILE A 280 11.92 -43.24 16.09
N ASN A 281 12.24 -43.51 17.33
CA ASN A 281 11.32 -43.32 18.43
C ASN A 281 11.23 -41.83 18.78
N VAL A 282 10.67 -41.04 17.83
CA VAL A 282 10.44 -39.60 17.97
C VAL A 282 9.08 -39.41 18.60
N ASN A 283 8.98 -38.51 19.54
CA ASN A 283 7.68 -38.07 20.04
C ASN A 283 6.86 -37.52 18.87
N ASN A 284 5.84 -38.27 18.45
CA ASN A 284 5.02 -37.97 17.28
C ASN A 284 3.86 -37.03 17.61
N ASP A 285 3.96 -36.23 18.66
CA ASP A 285 2.88 -35.37 19.09
C ASP A 285 2.74 -34.16 18.16
N LEU A 286 1.88 -34.32 17.14
CA LEU A 286 1.35 -33.23 16.31
C LEU A 286 -0.08 -32.91 16.74
N SER A 287 -0.44 -33.08 18.01
CA SER A 287 -1.79 -32.80 18.50
C SER A 287 -2.18 -31.32 18.34
N SER A 288 -1.17 -30.44 18.29
CA SER A 288 -1.33 -29.02 18.00
C SER A 288 -1.48 -28.68 16.51
N CYS A 289 -1.30 -29.65 15.58
CA CYS A 289 -1.40 -29.43 14.14
C CYS A 289 -2.72 -29.97 13.59
N HIS A 290 -3.51 -29.12 12.97
CA HIS A 290 -4.83 -29.43 12.41
C HIS A 290 -4.83 -29.29 10.90
N LEU A 291 -5.11 -30.39 10.16
CA LEU A 291 -5.25 -30.34 8.70
C LEU A 291 -6.69 -30.15 8.30
N ILE A 292 -6.99 -29.08 7.57
CA ILE A 292 -8.32 -28.76 7.06
C ILE A 292 -8.31 -28.66 5.52
N GLN A 293 -9.18 -29.41 4.87
CA GLN A 293 -9.32 -29.44 3.43
C GLN A 293 -10.62 -28.72 3.03
N ALA A 294 -10.48 -27.49 2.55
CA ALA A 294 -11.60 -26.70 2.04
C ALA A 294 -12.00 -27.18 0.64
N PRO A 295 -13.27 -27.20 0.28
CA PRO A 295 -13.70 -27.60 -1.07
C PRO A 295 -13.22 -26.62 -2.15
N ARG A 296 -12.99 -25.34 -1.83
CA ARG A 296 -12.54 -24.28 -2.73
C ARG A 296 -11.84 -23.16 -1.96
N GLU A 297 -11.13 -22.30 -2.68
CA GLU A 297 -10.33 -21.19 -2.11
C GLU A 297 -11.14 -20.18 -1.30
N SER A 298 -12.40 -19.89 -1.72
CA SER A 298 -13.27 -18.99 -0.96
C SER A 298 -13.67 -19.55 0.41
N VAL A 299 -13.84 -20.88 0.51
CA VAL A 299 -14.12 -21.54 1.80
C VAL A 299 -12.86 -21.58 2.66
N GLU A 300 -11.67 -21.75 2.05
CA GLU A 300 -10.39 -21.66 2.76
C GLU A 300 -10.23 -20.29 3.43
N ALA A 301 -10.50 -19.19 2.71
CA ALA A 301 -10.44 -17.85 3.28
C ALA A 301 -11.45 -17.64 4.42
N LYS A 302 -12.67 -18.16 4.30
CA LYS A 302 -13.69 -18.14 5.37
C LYS A 302 -13.26 -18.91 6.61
N LEU A 303 -12.58 -20.05 6.42
CA LEU A 303 -12.02 -20.83 7.54
C LEU A 303 -10.95 -20.04 8.28
N VAL A 304 -10.08 -19.30 7.56
CA VAL A 304 -9.09 -18.40 8.20
C VAL A 304 -9.80 -17.37 9.07
N ALA A 305 -10.84 -16.73 8.54
CA ALA A 305 -11.59 -15.72 9.30
C ALA A 305 -12.29 -16.31 10.53
N GLU A 306 -12.84 -17.53 10.42
CA GLU A 306 -13.51 -18.24 11.54
C GLU A 306 -12.50 -18.63 12.64
N ILE A 307 -11.34 -19.20 12.26
CA ILE A 307 -10.26 -19.53 13.18
C ILE A 307 -9.72 -18.26 13.87
N ALA A 308 -9.48 -17.20 13.08
CA ALA A 308 -9.00 -15.94 13.61
C ALA A 308 -9.98 -15.34 14.63
N LYS A 309 -11.28 -15.35 14.31
CA LYS A 309 -12.33 -14.88 15.21
C LYS A 309 -12.34 -15.65 16.54
N GLN A 310 -12.34 -16.97 16.46
CA GLN A 310 -12.32 -17.81 17.67
C GLN A 310 -11.05 -17.53 18.50
N SER A 311 -9.90 -17.39 17.86
CA SER A 311 -8.64 -17.12 18.54
C SER A 311 -8.64 -15.75 19.24
N ILE A 312 -9.20 -14.71 18.59
CA ILE A 312 -9.34 -13.38 19.19
C ILE A 312 -10.28 -13.42 20.40
N ASP A 313 -11.39 -14.16 20.32
CA ASP A 313 -12.32 -14.32 21.43
C ASP A 313 -11.65 -15.02 22.64
N GLU A 314 -10.59 -15.80 22.40
CA GLU A 314 -9.73 -16.42 23.40
C GLU A 314 -8.53 -15.55 23.83
N ASN A 315 -8.45 -14.29 23.35
CA ASN A 315 -7.32 -13.36 23.53
C ASN A 315 -5.98 -13.89 23.00
N LYS A 316 -6.00 -14.66 21.93
CA LYS A 316 -4.83 -15.18 21.23
C LYS A 316 -4.46 -14.31 20.04
N THR A 317 -3.18 -14.24 19.75
CA THR A 317 -2.62 -13.66 18.53
C THR A 317 -2.63 -14.66 17.38
N VAL A 318 -2.83 -14.21 16.15
CA VAL A 318 -2.94 -15.07 14.96
C VAL A 318 -1.98 -14.63 13.88
N LEU A 319 -1.19 -15.57 13.38
CA LEU A 319 -0.30 -15.39 12.23
C LEU A 319 -0.80 -16.22 11.06
N VAL A 320 -1.22 -15.57 10.00
CA VAL A 320 -1.66 -16.21 8.75
C VAL A 320 -0.56 -16.12 7.70
N ILE A 321 -0.17 -17.26 7.15
CA ILE A 321 0.83 -17.33 6.09
C ILE A 321 0.17 -17.75 4.79
N THR A 322 0.36 -16.95 3.76
CA THR A 322 -0.18 -17.23 2.42
C THR A 322 0.92 -17.12 1.36
N PRO A 323 0.99 -18.06 0.41
CA PRO A 323 2.04 -18.09 -0.59
C PRO A 323 1.83 -17.10 -1.74
N ASP A 324 0.63 -16.54 -1.91
CA ASP A 324 0.29 -15.67 -3.04
C ASP A 324 -0.61 -14.49 -2.67
N ALA A 325 -0.49 -13.42 -3.48
CA ALA A 325 -1.23 -12.18 -3.26
C ALA A 325 -2.75 -12.33 -3.45
N ALA A 326 -3.21 -13.25 -4.30
CA ALA A 326 -4.65 -13.45 -4.53
C ALA A 326 -5.31 -14.14 -3.32
N GLY A 327 -4.62 -15.14 -2.74
CA GLY A 327 -5.01 -15.77 -1.47
C GLY A 327 -5.04 -14.74 -0.35
N ALA A 328 -4.00 -13.92 -0.28
CA ALA A 328 -3.88 -12.84 0.67
C ALA A 328 -5.08 -11.87 0.60
N GLN A 329 -5.47 -11.43 -0.59
CA GLN A 329 -6.61 -10.53 -0.77
C GLN A 329 -7.93 -11.19 -0.34
N ARG A 330 -8.18 -12.45 -0.76
CA ARG A 330 -9.39 -13.17 -0.33
C ARG A 330 -9.50 -13.29 1.19
N ILE A 331 -8.38 -13.57 1.86
CA ILE A 331 -8.31 -13.65 3.32
C ILE A 331 -8.61 -12.28 3.94
N SER A 332 -8.04 -11.20 3.40
CA SER A 332 -8.31 -9.84 3.86
C SER A 332 -9.79 -9.49 3.76
N ASP A 333 -10.41 -9.80 2.63
CA ASP A 333 -11.83 -9.53 2.40
C ASP A 333 -12.70 -10.26 3.41
N GLU A 334 -12.44 -11.55 3.69
CA GLU A 334 -13.20 -12.33 4.67
C GLU A 334 -12.95 -11.90 6.12
N LEU A 335 -11.74 -11.49 6.47
CA LEU A 335 -11.43 -10.89 7.77
C LEU A 335 -12.20 -9.58 7.97
N ASN A 336 -12.24 -8.73 6.95
CA ASN A 336 -13.01 -7.48 6.98
C ASN A 336 -14.51 -7.74 7.12
N VAL A 337 -15.06 -8.74 6.42
CA VAL A 337 -16.47 -9.18 6.57
C VAL A 337 -16.75 -9.68 8.00
N ALA A 338 -15.76 -10.31 8.62
CA ALA A 338 -15.87 -10.76 10.02
C ALA A 338 -15.66 -9.60 11.05
N GLY A 339 -15.37 -8.37 10.58
CA GLY A 339 -15.09 -7.22 11.44
C GLY A 339 -13.72 -7.29 12.12
N ILE A 340 -12.78 -8.04 11.54
CA ILE A 340 -11.43 -8.22 12.08
C ILE A 340 -10.45 -7.33 11.30
N SER A 341 -9.82 -6.40 12.01
CA SER A 341 -8.68 -5.65 11.48
C SER A 341 -7.43 -6.51 11.49
N ALA A 342 -6.76 -6.64 10.36
CA ALA A 342 -5.53 -7.42 10.23
C ALA A 342 -4.39 -6.56 9.66
N ASP A 343 -3.18 -6.76 10.19
CA ASP A 343 -1.97 -6.20 9.59
C ASP A 343 -1.57 -7.01 8.34
N PHE A 344 -1.55 -6.34 7.21
CA PHE A 344 -1.36 -6.94 5.89
C PHE A 344 -0.01 -6.53 5.29
N SER A 345 0.96 -7.44 5.24
CA SER A 345 2.30 -7.11 4.71
C SER A 345 2.35 -6.98 3.19
N GLY A 346 1.51 -7.73 2.49
CA GLY A 346 1.51 -7.76 1.02
C GLY A 346 1.00 -6.49 0.37
N GLY A 347 0.19 -5.70 1.09
CA GLY A 347 -0.50 -4.55 0.55
C GLY A 347 -1.54 -4.91 -0.53
N ILE A 348 -2.28 -3.92 -0.95
CA ILE A 348 -3.25 -4.02 -2.06
C ILE A 348 -2.55 -3.52 -3.34
N SER A 349 -2.68 -4.25 -4.44
CA SER A 349 -2.16 -3.77 -5.74
C SER A 349 -2.80 -2.42 -6.09
N GLY A 350 -1.99 -1.48 -6.57
CA GLY A 350 -2.48 -0.17 -6.99
C GLY A 350 -3.66 -0.24 -7.96
N THR A 351 -3.73 -1.27 -8.80
CA THR A 351 -4.86 -1.49 -9.73
C THR A 351 -6.17 -1.86 -9.02
N MET A 352 -6.11 -2.28 -7.76
CA MET A 352 -7.29 -2.64 -6.96
C MET A 352 -7.78 -1.48 -6.09
N THR A 353 -7.01 -0.39 -5.98
CA THR A 353 -7.40 0.82 -5.25
C THR A 353 -8.42 1.64 -6.03
N HIS A 354 -9.14 2.52 -5.34
CA HIS A 354 -10.09 3.44 -5.99
C HIS A 354 -9.39 4.36 -6.99
N ALA A 355 -8.25 4.95 -6.61
CA ALA A 355 -7.48 5.86 -7.46
C ALA A 355 -6.93 5.15 -8.70
N GLY A 356 -6.33 3.97 -8.54
CA GLY A 356 -5.82 3.20 -9.67
C GLY A 356 -6.91 2.80 -10.67
N ARG A 357 -8.03 2.29 -10.17
CA ARG A 357 -9.19 1.97 -11.04
C ARG A 357 -9.75 3.19 -11.73
N ALA A 358 -9.86 4.32 -11.03
CA ALA A 358 -10.37 5.55 -11.61
C ALA A 358 -9.48 6.06 -12.74
N ILE A 359 -8.15 6.12 -12.54
CA ILE A 359 -7.20 6.53 -13.58
C ILE A 359 -7.29 5.58 -14.79
N LEU A 360 -7.29 4.27 -14.56
CA LEU A 360 -7.36 3.29 -15.65
C LEU A 360 -8.69 3.38 -16.41
N ASN A 361 -9.83 3.52 -15.73
CA ASN A 361 -11.12 3.69 -16.36
C ASN A 361 -11.21 4.98 -17.19
N ILE A 362 -10.60 6.08 -16.69
CA ILE A 362 -10.51 7.33 -17.45
C ILE A 362 -9.69 7.11 -18.73
N LEU A 363 -8.55 6.46 -18.64
CA LEU A 363 -7.69 6.17 -19.78
C LEU A 363 -8.36 5.21 -20.78
N ASP A 364 -9.13 4.22 -20.30
CA ASP A 364 -9.90 3.31 -21.14
C ASP A 364 -11.01 4.04 -21.92
N GLY A 365 -11.75 4.92 -21.26
CA GLY A 365 -12.76 5.76 -21.92
C GLY A 365 -12.17 6.79 -22.88
N TRP A 366 -10.90 7.17 -22.68
CA TRP A 366 -10.16 8.07 -23.56
C TRP A 366 -9.59 7.38 -24.79
N HIS A 367 -9.26 6.11 -24.69
CA HIS A 367 -8.50 5.36 -25.68
C HIS A 367 -9.17 5.31 -27.06
N GLU A 368 -10.49 5.18 -27.11
CA GLU A 368 -11.17 4.87 -28.38
C GLU A 368 -11.34 6.06 -29.33
N ASN A 369 -11.31 7.32 -28.84
CA ASN A 369 -11.68 8.47 -29.66
C ASN A 369 -10.79 9.73 -29.52
N ASN A 370 -9.68 9.70 -28.82
CA ASN A 370 -8.98 10.91 -28.39
C ASN A 370 -7.45 10.91 -28.59
N GLN A 371 -6.93 10.16 -29.59
CA GLN A 371 -5.50 10.13 -29.89
C GLN A 371 -4.97 11.54 -30.20
N ASP A 372 -5.65 12.32 -31.03
CA ASP A 372 -5.22 13.68 -31.43
C ASP A 372 -5.17 14.64 -30.22
N ILE A 373 -6.10 14.47 -29.25
CA ILE A 373 -6.13 15.28 -28.03
C ILE A 373 -4.99 14.89 -27.11
N PHE A 374 -4.71 13.60 -26.98
CA PHE A 374 -3.57 13.12 -26.22
C PHE A 374 -2.26 13.67 -26.77
N ASP A 375 -2.05 13.54 -28.08
CA ASP A 375 -0.84 14.00 -28.75
C ASP A 375 -0.64 15.51 -28.58
N LYS A 376 -1.72 16.29 -28.65
CA LYS A 376 -1.70 17.72 -28.37
C LYS A 376 -1.31 18.02 -26.93
N LEU A 377 -1.98 17.42 -25.94
CA LEU A 377 -1.69 17.63 -24.53
C LEU A 377 -0.26 17.18 -24.16
N TYR A 378 0.18 16.06 -24.74
CA TYR A 378 1.52 15.52 -24.53
C TYR A 378 2.60 16.45 -25.08
N THR A 379 2.38 17.02 -26.27
CA THR A 379 3.27 18.03 -26.86
C THR A 379 3.27 19.33 -26.04
N GLU A 380 2.09 19.83 -25.64
CA GLU A 380 1.93 21.04 -24.81
C GLU A 380 2.56 20.88 -23.41
N SER A 381 2.70 19.67 -22.93
CA SER A 381 3.36 19.34 -21.68
C SER A 381 4.87 19.09 -21.83
N GLY A 382 5.45 19.35 -23.00
CA GLY A 382 6.86 19.09 -23.29
C GLY A 382 7.20 17.60 -23.29
N PHE A 383 6.24 16.73 -23.65
CA PHE A 383 6.31 15.27 -23.58
C PHE A 383 6.47 14.72 -22.16
N ASP A 384 5.96 15.44 -21.17
CA ASP A 384 5.87 14.97 -19.79
C ASP A 384 4.58 14.18 -19.60
N LEU A 385 4.71 12.87 -19.42
CA LEU A 385 3.57 11.96 -19.27
C LEU A 385 2.78 12.25 -17.99
N PHE A 386 3.47 12.55 -16.89
CA PHE A 386 2.82 12.86 -15.61
C PHE A 386 1.90 14.08 -15.74
N ASN A 387 2.40 15.20 -16.26
CA ASN A 387 1.61 16.40 -16.47
C ASN A 387 0.47 16.19 -17.48
N THR A 388 0.66 15.31 -18.45
CA THR A 388 -0.38 14.96 -19.44
C THR A 388 -1.51 14.20 -18.79
N ILE A 389 -1.20 13.19 -17.99
CA ILE A 389 -2.20 12.38 -17.27
C ILE A 389 -2.93 13.21 -16.22
N ASP A 390 -2.22 14.07 -15.50
CA ASP A 390 -2.81 15.02 -14.55
C ASP A 390 -3.90 15.89 -15.22
N LYS A 391 -3.60 16.49 -16.38
CA LYS A 391 -4.57 17.26 -17.17
C LYS A 391 -5.76 16.42 -17.66
N ILE A 392 -5.51 15.17 -18.08
CA ILE A 392 -6.57 14.26 -18.53
C ILE A 392 -7.49 13.92 -17.36
N VAL A 393 -6.94 13.52 -16.23
CA VAL A 393 -7.71 13.15 -15.04
C VAL A 393 -8.52 14.34 -14.52
N ASP A 394 -7.93 15.52 -14.46
CA ASP A 394 -8.61 16.74 -14.05
C ASP A 394 -9.80 17.08 -14.96
N ASN A 395 -9.64 16.96 -16.27
CA ASN A 395 -10.72 17.22 -17.25
C ASN A 395 -11.89 16.24 -17.14
N TYR A 396 -11.62 14.98 -16.76
CA TYR A 396 -12.62 13.92 -16.69
C TYR A 396 -13.23 13.74 -15.30
N SER A 397 -12.50 14.01 -14.23
CA SER A 397 -12.98 13.84 -12.85
C SER A 397 -14.24 14.66 -12.57
N GLY A 398 -14.39 15.80 -13.23
CA GLY A 398 -15.59 16.61 -13.12
C GLY A 398 -16.88 16.07 -13.75
N LYS A 399 -16.80 15.05 -14.62
CA LYS A 399 -17.97 14.48 -15.31
C LYS A 399 -18.45 13.16 -14.72
N PHE A 400 -17.58 12.37 -14.11
CA PHE A 400 -17.88 10.98 -13.74
C PHE A 400 -17.52 10.62 -12.30
N MET A 401 -16.64 11.36 -11.61
CA MET A 401 -16.31 11.13 -10.21
C MET A 401 -15.98 12.44 -9.50
N PRO A 402 -16.41 12.63 -8.22
CA PRO A 402 -15.88 13.69 -7.39
C PRO A 402 -14.40 13.37 -7.16
N SER A 403 -13.55 14.24 -7.67
CA SER A 403 -12.10 14.26 -7.48
C SER A 403 -11.46 12.88 -7.26
N VAL A 404 -10.76 12.36 -8.27
CA VAL A 404 -9.61 11.46 -8.04
C VAL A 404 -8.54 12.31 -7.36
N ALA A 405 -8.93 12.96 -6.28
CA ALA A 405 -8.06 13.78 -5.48
C ALA A 405 -7.15 12.85 -4.69
N LEU A 406 -6.00 13.32 -4.40
CA LEU A 406 -5.00 12.79 -3.48
C LEU A 406 -5.57 12.69 -2.04
N ASP A 407 -6.64 11.91 -1.88
CA ASP A 407 -7.42 11.86 -0.63
C ASP A 407 -6.93 10.74 0.30
N ASP A 408 -6.03 9.88 -0.18
CA ASP A 408 -5.47 8.78 0.61
C ASP A 408 -4.01 8.44 0.24
N ASP A 409 -3.35 7.69 1.10
CA ASP A 409 -1.97 7.21 0.91
C ASP A 409 -1.82 6.41 -0.40
N ALA A 410 -2.86 5.71 -0.84
CA ALA A 410 -2.87 4.94 -2.07
C ALA A 410 -2.75 5.84 -3.30
N SER A 411 -3.50 6.92 -3.33
CA SER A 411 -3.47 7.92 -4.41
C SER A 411 -2.08 8.54 -4.54
N VAL A 412 -1.47 8.93 -3.42
CA VAL A 412 -0.10 9.48 -3.41
C VAL A 412 0.90 8.49 -4.00
N GLN A 413 0.86 7.22 -3.59
CA GLN A 413 1.78 6.20 -4.10
C GLN A 413 1.58 5.93 -5.59
N ILE A 414 0.33 5.96 -6.08
CA ILE A 414 0.02 5.78 -7.50
C ILE A 414 0.57 6.95 -8.32
N TRP A 415 0.33 8.18 -7.89
CA TRP A 415 0.86 9.36 -8.57
C TRP A 415 2.39 9.40 -8.57
N LEU A 416 3.02 8.98 -7.47
CA LEU A 416 4.48 8.82 -7.42
C LEU A 416 4.98 7.77 -8.41
N ALA A 417 4.25 6.66 -8.61
CA ALA A 417 4.62 5.66 -9.60
C ALA A 417 4.51 6.20 -11.04
N ILE A 418 3.44 6.95 -11.34
CA ILE A 418 3.28 7.61 -12.65
C ILE A 418 4.38 8.67 -12.85
N LYS A 419 4.76 9.41 -11.80
CA LYS A 419 5.87 10.36 -11.85
C LYS A 419 7.19 9.68 -12.14
N LYS A 420 7.51 8.58 -11.44
CA LYS A 420 8.71 7.77 -11.69
C LYS A 420 8.76 7.23 -13.11
N LEU A 421 7.61 6.77 -13.63
CA LEU A 421 7.50 6.35 -15.04
C LEU A 421 7.81 7.51 -15.99
N SER A 422 7.22 8.69 -15.76
CA SER A 422 7.45 9.87 -16.59
C SER A 422 8.93 10.30 -16.59
N ASP A 423 9.54 10.32 -15.41
CA ASP A 423 10.95 10.68 -15.26
C ASP A 423 11.86 9.67 -16.01
N ALA A 424 11.58 8.37 -15.88
CA ALA A 424 12.33 7.33 -16.56
C ALA A 424 12.18 7.39 -18.10
N LEU A 425 10.98 7.69 -18.60
CA LEU A 425 10.73 7.94 -20.03
C LEU A 425 11.54 9.13 -20.55
N ASN A 426 11.60 10.21 -19.78
CA ASN A 426 12.38 11.41 -20.13
C ASN A 426 13.88 11.13 -20.17
N VAL A 427 14.41 10.39 -19.17
CA VAL A 427 15.82 9.99 -19.12
C VAL A 427 16.18 9.08 -20.29
N ALA A 428 15.31 8.12 -20.64
CA ALA A 428 15.51 7.19 -21.74
C ALA A 428 15.20 7.80 -23.14
N ASP A 429 14.73 9.03 -23.19
CA ASP A 429 14.23 9.71 -24.41
C ASP A 429 13.23 8.86 -25.20
N VAL A 430 12.22 8.31 -24.50
CA VAL A 430 11.13 7.50 -25.09
C VAL A 430 9.85 8.31 -25.10
N ARG A 431 9.20 8.36 -26.27
CA ARG A 431 7.90 9.01 -26.47
C ARG A 431 6.84 7.94 -26.68
N LEU A 432 5.73 8.07 -25.98
CA LEU A 432 4.64 7.08 -26.02
C LEU A 432 3.46 7.64 -26.81
N GLY A 433 2.85 6.82 -27.67
CA GLY A 433 1.49 7.06 -28.13
C GLY A 433 0.48 6.71 -27.02
N LEU A 434 -0.79 7.11 -27.20
CA LEU A 434 -1.85 6.88 -26.20
C LEU A 434 -2.00 5.40 -25.81
N SER A 435 -1.94 4.49 -26.80
CA SER A 435 -2.04 3.05 -26.58
C SER A 435 -0.92 2.52 -25.69
N ASP A 436 0.34 2.91 -25.98
CA ASP A 436 1.48 2.50 -25.17
C ASP A 436 1.46 3.18 -23.80
N ALA A 437 1.09 4.47 -23.73
CA ALA A 437 0.97 5.20 -22.47
C ALA A 437 0.00 4.51 -21.50
N ARG A 438 -1.16 4.04 -22.00
CA ARG A 438 -2.13 3.28 -21.20
C ARG A 438 -1.52 2.00 -20.60
N VAL A 439 -0.80 1.22 -21.41
CA VAL A 439 -0.18 -0.04 -20.97
C VAL A 439 0.91 0.24 -19.95
N PHE A 440 1.77 1.22 -20.19
CA PHE A 440 2.85 1.58 -19.25
C PHE A 440 2.33 2.15 -17.94
N ILE A 441 1.27 2.96 -17.96
CA ILE A 441 0.63 3.47 -16.75
C ILE A 441 -0.03 2.35 -15.96
N ALA A 442 -0.74 1.44 -16.66
CA ALA A 442 -1.34 0.28 -16.00
C ALA A 442 -0.29 -0.61 -15.31
N ASP A 443 0.85 -0.80 -15.96
CA ASP A 443 1.98 -1.53 -15.40
C ASP A 443 2.60 -0.80 -14.19
N ALA A 444 2.82 0.50 -14.29
CA ALA A 444 3.33 1.31 -13.18
C ALA A 444 2.38 1.27 -11.98
N ILE A 445 1.07 1.43 -12.19
CA ILE A 445 0.06 1.33 -11.13
C ILE A 445 0.05 -0.09 -10.53
N LYS A 446 0.16 -1.13 -11.35
CA LYS A 446 0.19 -2.53 -10.90
C LYS A 446 1.40 -2.81 -9.99
N SER A 447 2.53 -2.17 -10.25
CA SER A 447 3.76 -2.34 -9.45
C SER A 447 3.65 -1.73 -8.05
N VAL A 448 2.69 -0.83 -7.81
CA VAL A 448 2.45 -0.23 -6.49
C VAL A 448 1.79 -1.25 -5.58
N SER A 449 2.37 -1.45 -4.41
CA SER A 449 1.75 -2.18 -3.30
C SER A 449 1.38 -1.19 -2.21
N VAL A 450 0.10 -0.85 -2.13
CA VAL A 450 -0.42 0.04 -1.10
C VAL A 450 -0.60 -0.75 0.18
N ARG A 451 0.21 -0.44 1.17
CA ARG A 451 0.10 -1.03 2.50
C ARG A 451 -0.82 -0.15 3.34
N GLY A 452 -1.83 -0.77 3.97
CA GLY A 452 -2.59 -0.10 5.02
C GLY A 452 -1.66 0.38 6.15
N GLN A 453 -2.11 1.33 6.94
CA GLN A 453 -1.36 1.70 8.14
C GLN A 453 -1.18 0.45 8.98
N MET A 454 0.07 0.16 9.36
CA MET A 454 0.37 -0.99 10.21
C MET A 454 -0.24 -0.73 11.57
N ASP A 455 -1.30 -1.47 11.88
CA ASP A 455 -1.87 -1.47 13.22
C ASP A 455 -0.94 -2.29 14.13
N SER A 456 -0.09 -1.59 14.88
CA SER A 456 0.84 -2.21 15.83
C SER A 456 0.14 -2.98 16.96
N GLY A 457 -1.19 -2.88 17.03
CA GLY A 457 -2.06 -3.57 17.97
C GLY A 457 -2.92 -4.67 17.36
N ALA A 458 -2.80 -4.94 16.04
CA ALA A 458 -3.62 -5.97 15.39
C ALA A 458 -3.33 -7.37 15.96
N ASN A 459 -4.38 -8.07 16.38
CA ASN A 459 -4.27 -9.45 16.86
C ASN A 459 -4.08 -10.46 15.71
N VAL A 460 -4.32 -10.04 14.48
CA VAL A 460 -4.15 -10.87 13.26
C VAL A 460 -3.14 -10.23 12.34
N VAL A 461 -2.16 -11.02 11.92
CA VAL A 461 -1.13 -10.60 10.97
C VAL A 461 -1.12 -11.56 9.78
N VAL A 462 -1.17 -11.02 8.55
CA VAL A 462 -1.15 -11.84 7.31
C VAL A 462 0.13 -11.56 6.53
N LEU A 463 0.94 -12.61 6.34
CA LEU A 463 2.30 -12.51 5.78
C LEU A 463 2.53 -13.46 4.61
N GLY A 464 3.52 -13.12 3.78
CA GLY A 464 4.18 -14.06 2.89
C GLY A 464 5.17 -14.98 3.62
N THR A 465 5.63 -16.04 2.97
CA THR A 465 6.52 -17.05 3.57
C THR A 465 7.88 -16.49 4.01
N ILE A 466 8.46 -15.54 3.27
CA ILE A 466 9.76 -14.94 3.62
C ILE A 466 9.63 -13.97 4.80
N GLU A 467 8.54 -13.21 4.83
CA GLU A 467 8.27 -12.20 5.85
C GLU A 467 7.90 -12.82 7.21
N SER A 468 7.45 -14.08 7.20
CA SER A 468 7.09 -14.81 8.42
C SER A 468 8.28 -15.26 9.27
N ARG A 469 9.50 -15.16 8.75
CA ARG A 469 10.71 -15.54 9.50
C ARG A 469 10.87 -14.66 10.74
N MET A 470 11.12 -15.29 11.87
CA MET A 470 11.17 -14.66 13.20
C MET A 470 9.86 -13.97 13.64
N GLN A 471 8.73 -14.36 13.04
CA GLN A 471 7.40 -13.93 13.51
C GLN A 471 6.77 -15.06 14.33
N THR A 472 6.11 -14.70 15.41
CA THR A 472 5.48 -15.62 16.35
C THR A 472 4.05 -15.19 16.65
N ALA A 473 3.18 -16.17 16.92
CA ALA A 473 1.83 -15.96 17.39
C ALA A 473 1.36 -17.20 18.15
N ASP A 474 0.29 -17.05 18.96
CA ASP A 474 -0.29 -18.19 19.68
C ASP A 474 -0.90 -19.21 18.71
N VAL A 475 -1.43 -18.73 17.59
CA VAL A 475 -2.04 -19.53 16.52
C VAL A 475 -1.38 -19.21 15.17
N VAL A 476 -0.92 -20.24 14.46
CA VAL A 476 -0.32 -20.13 13.13
C VAL A 476 -1.21 -20.83 12.10
N ILE A 477 -1.60 -20.11 11.04
CA ILE A 477 -2.42 -20.64 9.96
C ILE A 477 -1.62 -20.62 8.65
N LEU A 478 -1.29 -21.81 8.14
CA LEU A 478 -0.64 -21.97 6.85
C LEU A 478 -1.69 -22.25 5.78
N THR A 479 -1.77 -21.40 4.76
CA THR A 479 -2.77 -21.51 3.68
C THR A 479 -2.14 -21.89 2.34
N GLY A 480 -2.97 -22.27 1.37
CA GLY A 480 -2.51 -22.59 0.03
C GLY A 480 -1.59 -23.82 -0.03
N LEU A 481 -1.76 -24.78 0.90
CA LEU A 481 -0.93 -25.98 0.98
C LEU A 481 -1.26 -26.99 -0.14
N ASN A 482 -1.13 -26.50 -1.38
CA ASN A 482 -1.29 -27.25 -2.61
C ASN A 482 0.05 -27.33 -3.37
N ASP A 483 0.31 -28.47 -4.04
CA ASP A 483 1.53 -28.62 -4.84
C ASP A 483 1.53 -27.63 -6.02
N GLY A 484 2.63 -26.90 -6.16
CA GLY A 484 2.74 -25.80 -7.13
C GLY A 484 2.38 -24.42 -6.57
N MET A 485 1.77 -24.33 -5.36
CA MET A 485 1.56 -23.10 -4.59
C MET A 485 2.48 -23.06 -3.36
N PHE A 486 2.33 -24.00 -2.45
CA PHE A 486 3.23 -24.19 -1.31
C PHE A 486 3.53 -25.69 -1.10
N PRO A 487 4.67 -26.18 -1.60
CA PRO A 487 5.73 -25.43 -2.29
C PRO A 487 5.29 -24.93 -3.67
N SER A 488 5.74 -23.71 -4.00
CA SER A 488 5.67 -23.22 -5.36
C SER A 488 6.62 -24.05 -6.25
N ARG A 489 6.32 -24.11 -7.54
CA ARG A 489 7.28 -24.69 -8.49
C ARG A 489 8.58 -23.91 -8.38
N GLY A 490 9.71 -24.61 -8.44
CA GLY A 490 11.01 -23.96 -8.56
C GLY A 490 10.99 -22.97 -9.72
N TYR A 491 11.86 -21.96 -9.66
CA TYR A 491 11.98 -20.99 -10.74
C TYR A 491 12.36 -21.70 -12.05
N GLU A 492 11.38 -21.98 -12.89
CA GLU A 492 11.63 -22.36 -14.27
C GLU A 492 12.01 -21.08 -15.03
N ASN A 493 13.31 -20.84 -15.15
CA ASN A 493 13.80 -19.75 -15.95
C ASN A 493 13.45 -20.00 -17.43
N SER A 494 12.48 -19.27 -17.95
CA SER A 494 12.06 -19.40 -19.35
C SER A 494 13.16 -19.04 -20.36
N TRP A 495 14.19 -18.32 -19.90
CA TRP A 495 15.32 -17.89 -20.73
C TRP A 495 16.43 -18.91 -20.82
N LEU A 496 16.71 -19.62 -19.71
CA LEU A 496 17.86 -20.51 -19.60
C LEU A 496 17.44 -21.95 -19.34
N PRO A 497 17.81 -22.89 -20.23
CA PRO A 497 17.74 -24.30 -19.90
C PRO A 497 18.57 -24.62 -18.66
N LEU A 498 18.16 -25.64 -17.90
CA LEU A 498 18.81 -26.04 -16.64
C LEU A 498 20.31 -26.33 -16.76
N HIS A 499 20.73 -26.93 -17.87
CA HIS A 499 22.16 -27.26 -18.08
C HIS A 499 23.01 -26.00 -18.31
N ILE A 500 22.48 -24.99 -19.01
CA ILE A 500 23.14 -23.68 -19.19
C ILE A 500 23.18 -22.94 -17.86
N ALA A 501 22.05 -22.92 -17.10
CA ALA A 501 22.01 -22.32 -15.77
C ALA A 501 23.10 -22.92 -14.85
N LYS A 502 23.29 -24.24 -14.86
CA LYS A 502 24.37 -24.89 -14.12
C LYS A 502 25.77 -24.51 -14.62
N GLN A 503 25.95 -24.36 -15.93
CA GLN A 503 27.24 -24.02 -16.54
C GLN A 503 27.72 -22.63 -16.12
N ILE A 504 26.78 -21.68 -15.97
CA ILE A 504 27.09 -20.32 -15.48
C ILE A 504 27.02 -20.18 -13.95
N GLY A 505 26.94 -21.30 -13.21
CA GLY A 505 27.01 -21.31 -11.76
C GLY A 505 25.71 -21.01 -11.02
N LEU A 506 24.58 -20.95 -11.72
CA LEU A 506 23.27 -20.70 -11.07
C LEU A 506 22.83 -21.92 -10.24
N PRO A 507 22.19 -21.69 -9.11
CA PRO A 507 21.67 -22.77 -8.26
C PRO A 507 20.52 -23.54 -8.94
N SER A 508 20.33 -24.78 -8.51
CA SER A 508 19.20 -25.60 -8.93
C SER A 508 17.87 -24.92 -8.53
N PRO A 509 16.82 -25.00 -9.36
CA PRO A 509 15.45 -24.60 -8.99
C PRO A 509 14.95 -25.23 -7.68
N ASP A 510 15.48 -26.40 -7.31
CA ASP A 510 15.16 -27.09 -6.08
C ASP A 510 15.47 -26.28 -4.82
N ARG A 511 16.42 -25.31 -4.88
CA ARG A 511 16.75 -24.42 -3.75
C ARG A 511 15.51 -23.68 -3.22
N LYS A 512 14.63 -23.21 -4.09
CA LYS A 512 13.40 -22.54 -3.68
C LYS A 512 12.49 -23.48 -2.90
N VAL A 513 12.35 -24.72 -3.36
CA VAL A 513 11.56 -25.74 -2.66
C VAL A 513 12.19 -26.09 -1.31
N SER A 514 13.52 -26.17 -1.25
CA SER A 514 14.28 -26.39 -0.01
C SER A 514 14.00 -25.31 1.05
N LEU A 515 14.11 -24.04 0.66
CA LEU A 515 13.86 -22.91 1.56
C LEU A 515 12.40 -22.88 2.04
N GLN A 516 11.45 -23.16 1.15
CA GLN A 516 10.03 -23.25 1.54
C GLN A 516 9.75 -24.46 2.44
N ALA A 517 10.48 -25.55 2.29
CA ALA A 517 10.37 -26.69 3.20
C ALA A 517 10.88 -26.32 4.61
N LEU A 518 11.99 -25.58 4.69
CA LEU A 518 12.49 -25.07 5.97
C LEU A 518 11.48 -24.09 6.63
N ASP A 519 10.92 -23.16 5.85
CA ASP A 519 9.90 -22.24 6.35
C ASP A 519 8.63 -23.00 6.83
N PHE A 520 8.17 -24.03 6.07
CA PHE A 520 7.05 -24.89 6.48
C PHE A 520 7.35 -25.64 7.78
N MET A 521 8.54 -26.23 7.91
CA MET A 521 8.94 -26.95 9.12
C MET A 521 8.94 -26.03 10.34
N ASN A 522 9.57 -24.86 10.23
CA ASN A 522 9.68 -23.90 11.31
C ASN A 522 8.31 -23.36 11.75
N LEU A 523 7.44 -23.00 10.80
CA LEU A 523 6.09 -22.50 11.07
C LEU A 523 5.15 -23.58 11.62
N SER A 524 5.46 -24.85 11.38
CA SER A 524 4.69 -25.98 11.90
C SER A 524 5.08 -26.37 13.35
N CYS A 525 6.06 -25.68 13.94
CA CYS A 525 6.50 -25.91 15.33
C CYS A 525 5.80 -25.00 16.35
N GLY A 526 4.80 -24.21 15.94
CA GLY A 526 4.03 -23.32 16.82
C GLY A 526 3.13 -24.06 17.82
N ASN A 527 2.58 -23.31 18.78
CA ASN A 527 1.75 -23.86 19.86
C ASN A 527 0.43 -24.45 19.35
N GLU A 528 -0.21 -23.77 18.37
CA GLU A 528 -1.43 -24.23 17.70
C GLU A 528 -1.31 -23.90 16.22
N VAL A 529 -1.34 -24.92 15.34
CA VAL A 529 -1.05 -24.77 13.93
C VAL A 529 -2.18 -25.34 13.07
N TYR A 530 -2.66 -24.55 12.12
CA TYR A 530 -3.65 -24.96 11.13
C TYR A 530 -3.00 -25.06 9.75
N TRP A 531 -3.10 -26.23 9.12
CA TRP A 531 -2.71 -26.47 7.73
C TRP A 531 -3.96 -26.46 6.87
N LEU A 532 -4.11 -25.44 6.06
CA LEU A 532 -5.27 -25.23 5.19
C LEU A 532 -4.88 -25.43 3.73
N ARG A 533 -5.76 -26.10 3.01
CA ARG A 533 -5.67 -26.25 1.57
C ARG A 533 -7.05 -26.26 0.92
N SER A 534 -7.13 -25.75 -0.31
CA SER A 534 -8.29 -25.92 -1.17
C SER A 534 -8.15 -27.19 -2.01
N THR A 535 -9.21 -28.01 -2.13
CA THR A 535 -9.19 -29.20 -2.98
C THR A 535 -9.42 -28.88 -4.46
N ALA A 536 -9.97 -27.68 -4.76
CA ALA A 536 -10.20 -27.18 -6.10
C ALA A 536 -9.94 -25.68 -6.19
N SER A 537 -9.42 -25.21 -7.33
CA SER A 537 -9.23 -23.81 -7.71
C SER A 537 -9.71 -23.59 -9.13
N GLY A 538 -10.59 -22.59 -9.36
CA GLY A 538 -11.16 -22.33 -10.70
C GLY A 538 -11.87 -23.53 -11.33
N GLY A 539 -12.43 -24.44 -10.53
CA GLY A 539 -13.08 -25.66 -11.00
C GLY A 539 -12.13 -26.82 -11.30
N VAL A 540 -10.82 -26.64 -11.13
CA VAL A 540 -9.81 -27.69 -11.35
C VAL A 540 -9.37 -28.27 -10.00
N GLN A 541 -9.27 -29.59 -9.92
CA GLN A 541 -8.76 -30.25 -8.71
C GLN A 541 -7.29 -29.91 -8.49
N MET A 542 -6.93 -29.55 -7.25
CA MET A 542 -5.59 -29.21 -6.84
C MET A 542 -4.94 -30.37 -6.08
N PRO A 543 -3.74 -30.78 -6.46
CA PRO A 543 -2.99 -31.79 -5.72
C PRO A 543 -2.56 -31.25 -4.34
N GLU A 544 -2.54 -32.16 -3.37
CA GLU A 544 -2.05 -31.85 -2.02
C GLU A 544 -0.57 -31.50 -2.04
N SER A 545 -0.18 -30.55 -1.18
CA SER A 545 1.24 -30.21 -0.98
C SER A 545 2.07 -31.45 -0.65
N ARG A 546 3.19 -31.60 -1.37
CA ARG A 546 4.15 -32.66 -1.07
C ARG A 546 4.72 -32.59 0.36
N PHE A 547 4.64 -31.42 1.01
CA PHE A 547 5.04 -31.25 2.39
C PHE A 547 4.08 -31.97 3.33
N ILE A 548 2.78 -31.76 3.17
CA ILE A 548 1.75 -32.48 3.91
C ILE A 548 1.83 -33.97 3.65
N SER A 549 1.94 -34.36 2.37
CA SER A 549 2.04 -35.78 1.99
C SER A 549 3.24 -36.49 2.65
N ARG A 550 4.38 -35.79 2.80
CA ARG A 550 5.55 -36.32 3.53
C ARG A 550 5.26 -36.55 5.01
N VAL A 551 4.62 -35.57 5.67
CA VAL A 551 4.23 -35.69 7.07
C VAL A 551 3.27 -36.86 7.27
N ILE A 552 2.23 -36.96 6.44
CA ILE A 552 1.23 -38.03 6.51
C ILE A 552 1.86 -39.39 6.27
N ALA A 553 2.80 -39.52 5.31
CA ALA A 553 3.48 -40.76 5.02
C ALA A 553 4.31 -41.30 6.20
N ARG A 554 4.78 -40.41 7.10
CA ARG A 554 5.57 -40.75 8.27
C ARG A 554 4.75 -40.96 9.55
N ARG A 555 3.69 -40.20 9.72
CA ARG A 555 2.84 -40.22 10.91
C ARG A 555 1.58 -41.09 10.76
N GLY A 556 1.03 -41.15 9.56
CA GLY A 556 -0.33 -41.61 9.30
C GLY A 556 -1.35 -40.46 9.22
N ILE A 557 -2.63 -40.82 9.18
CA ILE A 557 -3.73 -39.87 8.97
C ILE A 557 -3.86 -38.90 10.17
N ILE A 558 -3.95 -37.62 9.88
CA ILE A 558 -4.23 -36.56 10.86
C ILE A 558 -5.74 -36.54 11.14
N ASP A 559 -6.15 -36.36 12.38
CA ASP A 559 -7.54 -36.37 12.80
C ASP A 559 -8.34 -35.26 12.09
N LYS A 560 -9.45 -35.60 11.46
CA LYS A 560 -10.33 -34.68 10.72
C LYS A 560 -11.52 -34.17 11.52
N LYS A 561 -11.77 -34.67 12.71
CA LYS A 561 -12.96 -34.34 13.49
C LYS A 561 -13.11 -32.84 13.75
N TYR A 562 -12.00 -32.16 14.03
CA TYR A 562 -11.99 -30.72 14.24
C TYR A 562 -12.25 -29.96 12.93
N ALA A 563 -11.72 -30.44 11.82
CA ALA A 563 -11.95 -29.89 10.48
C ALA A 563 -13.43 -29.88 10.11
N ASP A 564 -14.15 -30.98 10.38
CA ASP A 564 -15.58 -31.12 10.05
C ASP A 564 -16.42 -30.09 10.81
N VAL A 565 -16.11 -29.83 12.10
CA VAL A 565 -16.80 -28.82 12.92
C VAL A 565 -16.64 -27.41 12.34
N LEU A 566 -15.43 -27.03 11.94
CA LEU A 566 -15.18 -25.69 11.37
C LEU A 566 -15.82 -25.53 10.00
N LEU A 567 -15.78 -26.56 9.15
CA LEU A 567 -16.45 -26.56 7.85
C LEU A 567 -17.97 -26.41 8.00
N GLU A 568 -18.57 -27.10 8.99
CA GLU A 568 -19.99 -26.97 9.28
C GLU A 568 -20.36 -25.56 9.77
N ARG A 569 -19.51 -24.94 10.60
CA ARG A 569 -19.72 -23.55 11.04
C ARG A 569 -19.69 -22.56 9.89
N VAL A 570 -18.69 -22.68 8.99
CA VAL A 570 -18.60 -21.83 7.80
C VAL A 570 -19.81 -22.02 6.88
N ALA A 571 -20.26 -23.26 6.66
CA ALA A 571 -21.46 -23.54 5.88
C ALA A 571 -22.72 -22.90 6.50
N LYS A 572 -22.88 -22.99 7.82
CA LYS A 572 -24.03 -22.37 8.53
C LYS A 572 -24.01 -20.84 8.47
N ARG A 573 -22.83 -20.22 8.41
CA ARG A 573 -22.69 -18.76 8.26
C ARG A 573 -23.25 -18.27 6.94
N ASP A 574 -23.09 -19.05 5.87
CA ASP A 574 -23.63 -18.70 4.55
C ASP A 574 -25.16 -18.82 4.46
N ASP A 575 -25.77 -19.59 5.37
CA ASP A 575 -27.22 -19.83 5.43
C ASP A 575 -27.99 -18.81 6.29
N VAL A 576 -27.30 -17.79 6.86
CA VAL A 576 -28.00 -16.78 7.67
C VAL A 576 -28.92 -15.95 6.77
N PRO A 577 -30.25 -15.95 7.02
CA PRO A 577 -31.17 -15.14 6.24
C PRO A 577 -30.85 -13.65 6.43
N SER A 578 -30.86 -12.91 5.32
CA SER A 578 -30.69 -11.46 5.41
C SER A 578 -31.85 -10.86 6.22
N CYS A 579 -31.52 -10.10 7.26
CA CYS A 579 -32.52 -9.35 8.01
C CYS A 579 -32.48 -7.90 7.52
N ALA A 580 -33.58 -7.45 6.94
CA ALA A 580 -33.73 -6.04 6.65
C ALA A 580 -33.95 -5.30 7.98
N LEU A 581 -33.09 -4.37 8.31
CA LEU A 581 -33.31 -3.47 9.42
C LEU A 581 -34.16 -2.28 8.95
N ASP A 582 -35.34 -2.14 9.53
CA ASP A 582 -36.19 -0.99 9.23
C ASP A 582 -35.54 0.28 9.81
N PHE A 583 -35.27 1.25 8.94
CA PHE A 583 -34.84 2.58 9.36
C PHE A 583 -36.05 3.37 9.88
N VAL A 584 -35.98 3.81 11.14
CA VAL A 584 -36.98 4.69 11.74
C VAL A 584 -36.45 6.11 11.71
N ALA A 585 -37.06 6.96 10.88
CA ALA A 585 -36.66 8.34 10.76
C ALA A 585 -36.94 9.11 12.05
N PRO A 586 -35.96 9.89 12.58
CA PRO A 586 -36.16 10.63 13.81
C PRO A 586 -37.14 11.79 13.64
N GLN A 587 -37.92 12.04 14.68
CA GLN A 587 -38.88 13.14 14.71
C GLN A 587 -38.19 14.48 15.02
N PRO A 588 -38.69 15.61 14.51
CA PRO A 588 -38.17 16.93 14.84
C PRO A 588 -38.31 17.23 16.35
N PRO A 589 -37.27 17.83 16.98
CA PRO A 589 -37.37 18.29 18.36
C PRO A 589 -38.30 19.51 18.46
N ASN A 590 -38.78 19.76 19.66
CA ASN A 590 -39.70 20.90 19.90
C ASN A 590 -39.07 22.27 19.66
N ASP A 591 -37.74 22.37 19.78
CA ASP A 591 -37.03 23.66 19.63
C ASP A 591 -35.65 23.47 18.97
N TRP A 592 -35.46 24.18 17.84
CA TRP A 592 -34.18 24.47 17.23
C TRP A 592 -34.28 25.84 16.56
N SER A 593 -33.48 26.83 17.02
CA SER A 593 -33.72 28.23 16.74
C SER A 593 -32.80 28.87 15.70
N ASP A 594 -31.53 28.52 15.71
CA ASP A 594 -30.51 29.11 14.85
C ASP A 594 -29.93 28.08 13.87
N VAL A 595 -29.91 28.43 12.58
CA VAL A 595 -29.39 27.56 11.50
C VAL A 595 -28.41 28.33 10.64
N TYR A 596 -27.29 27.73 10.26
CA TYR A 596 -26.40 28.33 9.27
C TYR A 596 -26.85 27.99 7.84
N VAL A 597 -26.63 28.91 6.90
CA VAL A 597 -27.02 28.75 5.49
C VAL A 597 -26.43 27.47 4.89
N THR A 598 -25.22 27.07 5.31
CA THR A 598 -24.56 25.85 4.90
C THR A 598 -25.22 24.57 5.45
N GLU A 599 -25.94 24.66 6.56
CA GLU A 599 -26.69 23.55 7.15
C GLU A 599 -28.05 23.36 6.48
N LEU A 600 -28.66 24.44 5.95
CA LEU A 600 -29.87 24.34 5.14
C LEU A 600 -29.69 23.47 3.91
N ASP A 601 -28.50 23.47 3.36
CA ASP A 601 -28.16 22.60 2.24
C ASP A 601 -28.30 21.09 2.59
N TYR A 602 -27.90 20.68 3.80
CA TYR A 602 -28.16 19.34 4.32
C TYR A 602 -29.67 19.08 4.49
N LEU A 603 -30.44 20.03 5.02
CA LEU A 603 -31.86 19.87 5.22
C LEU A 603 -32.62 19.67 3.89
N ILE A 604 -32.14 20.29 2.80
CA ILE A 604 -32.70 20.16 1.46
C ILE A 604 -32.43 18.81 0.85
N HIS A 605 -31.19 18.30 0.97
CA HIS A 605 -30.72 17.16 0.19
C HIS A 605 -30.72 15.85 0.98
N ASN A 606 -30.50 15.90 2.30
CA ASN A 606 -30.56 14.75 3.19
C ASN A 606 -30.97 15.21 4.61
N PRO A 607 -32.26 15.26 4.91
CA PRO A 607 -32.77 15.69 6.22
C PRO A 607 -32.21 14.89 7.40
N TYR A 608 -31.95 13.60 7.20
CA TYR A 608 -31.32 12.79 8.24
C TYR A 608 -29.88 13.24 8.55
N ALA A 609 -29.11 13.58 7.53
CA ALA A 609 -27.77 14.15 7.73
C ALA A 609 -27.81 15.49 8.45
N PHE A 610 -28.81 16.33 8.17
CA PHE A 610 -29.09 17.55 8.94
C PHE A 610 -29.36 17.24 10.42
N TYR A 611 -30.21 16.24 10.70
CA TYR A 611 -30.53 15.84 12.08
C TYR A 611 -29.25 15.42 12.83
N VAL A 612 -28.43 14.55 12.22
CA VAL A 612 -27.20 14.05 12.86
C VAL A 612 -26.21 15.20 13.11
N LYS A 613 -26.02 16.08 12.13
CA LYS A 613 -25.02 17.15 12.20
C LYS A 613 -25.47 18.35 13.04
N HIS A 614 -26.71 18.80 12.85
CA HIS A 614 -27.21 20.03 13.46
C HIS A 614 -27.90 19.78 14.79
N ILE A 615 -28.77 18.77 14.87
CA ILE A 615 -29.54 18.46 16.09
C ILE A 615 -28.70 17.69 17.10
N LEU A 616 -28.13 16.56 16.68
CA LEU A 616 -27.27 15.74 17.53
C LEU A 616 -25.85 16.29 17.69
N LYS A 617 -25.45 17.24 16.84
CA LYS A 617 -24.12 17.89 16.83
C LYS A 617 -22.97 16.90 16.70
N LEU A 618 -23.21 15.77 16.03
CA LEU A 618 -22.19 14.79 15.76
C LEU A 618 -21.27 15.27 14.63
N LYS A 619 -19.99 15.03 14.80
CA LYS A 619 -18.95 15.30 13.78
C LYS A 619 -18.22 14.00 13.50
N LYS A 620 -18.01 13.71 12.23
CA LYS A 620 -17.07 12.65 11.86
C LYS A 620 -15.69 13.09 12.31
N LEU A 621 -15.01 12.24 13.06
CA LEU A 621 -13.60 12.44 13.38
C LEU A 621 -12.79 12.12 12.12
N ASP A 622 -11.88 13.02 11.77
CA ASP A 622 -10.89 12.71 10.74
C ASP A 622 -9.92 11.65 11.30
N ASP A 623 -9.44 10.78 10.44
CA ASP A 623 -8.41 9.83 10.83
C ASP A 623 -7.17 10.56 11.32
N TYR A 624 -6.49 10.03 12.33
CA TYR A 624 -5.34 10.69 12.94
C TYR A 624 -4.24 11.05 11.92
N TRP A 625 -4.12 10.24 10.86
CA TRP A 625 -3.17 10.41 9.77
C TRP A 625 -3.84 10.85 8.45
N ALA A 626 -5.04 11.43 8.51
CA ALA A 626 -5.71 11.90 7.30
C ALA A 626 -4.83 12.88 6.55
N LEU A 627 -4.61 12.59 5.26
CA LEU A 627 -3.91 13.52 4.39
C LEU A 627 -4.80 14.74 4.10
N PRO A 628 -4.20 15.94 3.95
CA PRO A 628 -4.92 17.11 3.52
C PRO A 628 -5.60 16.89 2.17
N ASP A 629 -6.91 17.08 2.14
CA ASP A 629 -7.81 16.86 1.02
C ASP A 629 -8.12 18.13 0.22
N THR A 630 -8.99 18.01 -0.78
CA THR A 630 -9.47 19.15 -1.59
C THR A 630 -10.21 20.20 -0.77
N ARG A 631 -10.85 19.81 0.34
CA ARG A 631 -11.48 20.73 1.28
C ARG A 631 -10.41 21.54 2.02
N THR A 632 -9.32 20.91 2.42
CA THR A 632 -8.17 21.57 3.04
C THR A 632 -7.55 22.59 2.08
N PHE A 633 -7.39 22.24 0.78
CA PHE A 633 -6.97 23.20 -0.24
C PHE A 633 -7.97 24.36 -0.37
N GLY A 634 -9.27 24.08 -0.41
CA GLY A 634 -10.31 25.13 -0.46
C GLY A 634 -10.22 26.09 0.73
N ASN A 635 -10.14 25.56 1.94
CA ASN A 635 -9.98 26.36 3.15
C ASN A 635 -8.70 27.22 3.12
N LEU A 636 -7.62 26.66 2.57
CA LEU A 636 -6.36 27.38 2.42
C LEU A 636 -6.49 28.56 1.44
N VAL A 637 -7.17 28.36 0.30
CA VAL A 637 -7.46 29.44 -0.67
C VAL A 637 -8.29 30.56 -0.02
N HIS A 638 -9.35 30.21 0.73
CA HIS A 638 -10.17 31.19 1.47
C HIS A 638 -9.33 31.97 2.50
N ASN A 639 -8.49 31.27 3.25
CA ASN A 639 -7.62 31.89 4.26
C ASN A 639 -6.62 32.87 3.63
N VAL A 640 -6.03 32.53 2.50
CA VAL A 640 -5.11 33.42 1.77
C VAL A 640 -5.82 34.68 1.28
N ILE A 641 -7.05 34.53 0.75
CA ILE A 641 -7.85 35.65 0.27
C ILE A 641 -8.33 36.54 1.47
N GLU A 642 -8.74 35.93 2.56
CA GLU A 642 -9.19 36.65 3.78
C GLU A 642 -8.09 37.55 4.34
N HIS A 643 -6.84 37.06 4.36
CA HIS A 643 -5.70 37.77 4.95
C HIS A 643 -4.87 38.54 3.92
N ALA A 644 -5.34 38.62 2.67
CA ALA A 644 -4.65 39.36 1.62
C ALA A 644 -4.63 40.88 1.90
N THR A 645 -3.44 41.37 2.20
CA THR A 645 -3.20 42.84 2.37
C THR A 645 -2.76 43.50 1.06
N ASP A 646 -2.30 42.71 0.10
CA ASP A 646 -1.85 43.10 -1.23
C ASP A 646 -2.32 42.06 -2.23
N LEU A 647 -2.98 42.50 -3.31
CA LEU A 647 -3.51 41.65 -4.38
C LEU A 647 -2.50 41.42 -5.49
N THR A 648 -1.19 41.53 -5.22
CA THR A 648 -0.16 41.18 -6.17
C THR A 648 -0.07 39.64 -6.32
N PRO A 649 -0.13 39.08 -7.53
CA PRO A 649 -0.12 37.64 -7.74
C PRO A 649 1.03 36.92 -7.03
N ASP A 650 2.25 37.43 -7.14
CA ASP A 650 3.45 36.81 -6.53
C ASP A 650 3.37 36.79 -4.99
N ILE A 651 2.78 37.82 -4.37
CA ILE A 651 2.60 37.86 -2.91
C ILE A 651 1.57 36.80 -2.46
N LEU A 652 0.47 36.69 -3.18
CA LEU A 652 -0.55 35.68 -2.87
C LEU A 652 -0.03 34.26 -3.04
N ILE A 653 0.75 34.00 -4.08
CA ILE A 653 1.40 32.69 -4.30
C ILE A 653 2.38 32.40 -3.15
N GLN A 654 3.21 33.35 -2.74
CA GLN A 654 4.13 33.17 -1.61
C GLN A 654 3.40 32.91 -0.28
N GLN A 655 2.27 33.58 -0.04
CA GLN A 655 1.45 33.33 1.15
C GLN A 655 0.86 31.92 1.12
N MET A 656 0.33 31.51 -0.03
CA MET A 656 -0.19 30.17 -0.25
C MET A 656 0.87 29.12 0.00
N ASP A 657 2.04 29.28 -0.60
CA ASP A 657 3.18 28.35 -0.46
C ASP A 657 3.62 28.20 0.99
N ARG A 658 3.71 29.32 1.72
CA ARG A 658 4.07 29.29 3.14
C ARG A 658 3.05 28.51 3.96
N SER A 659 1.77 28.80 3.79
CA SER A 659 0.69 28.13 4.54
C SER A 659 0.55 26.67 4.11
N ALA A 660 0.76 26.36 2.83
CA ALA A 660 0.78 24.98 2.35
C ALA A 660 1.94 24.17 2.95
N LEU A 661 3.13 24.76 3.06
CA LEU A 661 4.29 24.10 3.70
C LEU A 661 4.10 23.88 5.20
N GLU A 662 3.36 24.76 5.89
CA GLU A 662 3.01 24.58 7.30
C GLU A 662 2.08 23.37 7.51
N ILE A 663 1.16 23.13 6.58
CA ILE A 663 0.21 22.02 6.65
C ILE A 663 0.84 20.70 6.20
N LEU A 664 1.62 20.72 5.11
CA LEU A 664 2.09 19.52 4.42
C LEU A 664 3.49 19.07 4.84
N GLY A 665 4.31 20.00 5.36
CA GLY A 665 5.74 19.77 5.57
C GLY A 665 6.57 19.85 4.28
N ARG A 666 7.91 19.85 4.44
CA ARG A 666 8.84 19.90 3.30
C ARG A 666 8.89 18.55 2.57
N GLY A 667 8.98 18.59 1.24
CA GLY A 667 9.12 17.41 0.40
C GLY A 667 7.83 16.64 0.10
N ASN A 668 6.67 17.14 0.55
CA ASN A 668 5.39 16.54 0.21
C ASN A 668 4.99 16.86 -1.23
N ILE A 669 4.65 15.83 -2.01
CA ILE A 669 4.26 15.99 -3.43
C ILE A 669 2.98 16.81 -3.60
N ILE A 670 2.06 16.76 -2.65
CA ILE A 670 0.80 17.53 -2.66
C ILE A 670 1.09 19.02 -2.76
N PHE A 671 2.20 19.49 -2.18
CA PHE A 671 2.63 20.89 -2.28
C PHE A 671 2.76 21.35 -3.74
N HIS A 672 3.38 20.54 -4.59
CA HIS A 672 3.57 20.89 -6.00
C HIS A 672 2.25 20.99 -6.78
N PHE A 673 1.28 20.14 -6.46
CA PHE A 673 -0.07 20.23 -7.02
C PHE A 673 -0.80 21.48 -6.55
N TRP A 674 -0.74 21.80 -5.26
CA TRP A 674 -1.39 22.98 -4.70
C TRP A 674 -0.77 24.27 -5.21
N HIS A 675 0.56 24.33 -5.28
CA HIS A 675 1.29 25.47 -5.84
C HIS A 675 0.86 25.74 -7.29
N LYS A 676 0.93 24.72 -8.14
CA LYS A 676 0.54 24.81 -9.56
C LYS A 676 -0.91 25.28 -9.69
N ARG A 677 -1.81 24.61 -9.01
CA ARG A 677 -3.24 24.91 -9.04
C ARG A 677 -3.54 26.36 -8.60
N PHE A 678 -2.91 26.78 -7.51
CA PHE A 678 -3.10 28.15 -7.02
C PHE A 678 -2.54 29.19 -8.01
N THR A 679 -1.37 28.96 -8.58
CA THR A 679 -0.76 29.83 -9.60
C THR A 679 -1.68 30.03 -10.81
N GLU A 680 -2.41 28.99 -11.23
CA GLU A 680 -3.35 29.07 -12.34
C GLU A 680 -4.61 29.90 -12.03
N ILE A 681 -5.09 29.90 -10.78
CA ILE A 681 -6.32 30.61 -10.39
C ILE A 681 -6.09 32.04 -9.89
N VAL A 682 -4.89 32.36 -9.40
CA VAL A 682 -4.56 33.69 -8.83
C VAL A 682 -4.86 34.86 -9.78
N PRO A 683 -4.57 34.81 -11.10
CA PRO A 683 -4.86 35.93 -11.99
C PRO A 683 -6.33 36.32 -12.01
N LEU A 684 -7.23 35.32 -11.97
CA LEU A 684 -8.67 35.59 -11.90
C LEU A 684 -9.07 36.19 -10.54
N ILE A 685 -8.56 35.63 -9.45
CA ILE A 685 -8.82 36.14 -8.09
C ILE A 685 -8.45 37.65 -8.02
N VAL A 686 -7.23 37.98 -8.45
CA VAL A 686 -6.76 39.37 -8.45
C VAL A 686 -7.61 40.25 -9.36
N SER A 687 -7.94 39.81 -10.57
CA SER A 687 -8.79 40.55 -11.51
C SER A 687 -10.18 40.84 -10.96
N GLU A 688 -10.78 39.88 -10.25
CA GLU A 688 -12.15 40.05 -9.73
C GLU A 688 -12.21 40.85 -8.41
N LEU A 689 -11.25 40.62 -7.52
CA LEU A 689 -11.16 41.38 -6.25
C LEU A 689 -10.79 42.86 -6.47
N SER A 690 -9.94 43.15 -7.48
CA SER A 690 -9.58 44.56 -7.79
C SER A 690 -10.74 45.38 -8.30
N LYS A 691 -11.86 44.78 -8.71
CA LYS A 691 -13.08 45.49 -9.13
C LYS A 691 -13.96 45.90 -7.95
N ILE A 692 -13.71 45.31 -6.77
CA ILE A 692 -14.55 45.54 -5.57
C ILE A 692 -14.00 46.74 -4.77
N GLN A 693 -14.83 47.71 -4.56
CA GLN A 693 -14.57 48.82 -3.63
C GLN A 693 -15.33 48.58 -2.32
N ASN A 694 -14.69 48.86 -1.18
CA ASN A 694 -15.24 48.64 0.16
C ASN A 694 -15.71 47.20 0.40
N GLY A 695 -14.88 46.18 0.02
CA GLY A 695 -15.17 44.80 0.29
C GLY A 695 -14.89 44.41 1.76
N TYR A 696 -15.70 43.52 2.28
CA TYR A 696 -15.55 42.89 3.61
C TYR A 696 -15.47 41.39 3.42
N SER A 697 -14.37 40.77 3.79
CA SER A 697 -14.18 39.32 3.76
C SER A 697 -14.65 38.64 5.04
N GLU A 698 -15.18 37.43 4.95
CA GLU A 698 -15.51 36.51 6.05
C GLU A 698 -16.45 37.15 7.12
N ILE A 699 -17.38 37.97 6.66
CA ILE A 699 -18.27 38.73 7.55
C ILE A 699 -19.52 37.96 7.96
N SER A 700 -19.83 37.97 9.25
CA SER A 700 -21.04 37.31 9.77
C SER A 700 -22.31 38.16 9.56
N GLY A 701 -23.34 37.46 9.10
CA GLY A 701 -24.68 38.06 8.89
C GLY A 701 -25.79 37.20 9.49
N VAL A 702 -26.96 37.84 9.66
CA VAL A 702 -28.17 37.20 10.15
C VAL A 702 -29.42 37.75 9.47
N VAL A 703 -30.36 36.87 9.16
CA VAL A 703 -31.69 37.25 8.70
C VAL A 703 -32.75 36.38 9.37
N LYS A 704 -33.95 36.90 9.61
CA LYS A 704 -35.03 36.13 10.21
C LYS A 704 -36.01 35.65 9.13
N ILE A 705 -36.22 34.33 9.06
CA ILE A 705 -37.12 33.68 8.11
C ILE A 705 -38.08 32.79 8.91
N ALA A 706 -39.38 32.88 8.69
CA ALA A 706 -40.40 32.09 9.40
C ALA A 706 -40.19 32.03 10.93
N GLY A 707 -39.77 33.13 11.54
CA GLY A 707 -39.54 33.20 12.98
C GLY A 707 -38.19 32.72 13.49
N ARG A 708 -37.34 32.11 12.66
CA ARG A 708 -36.02 31.55 13.01
C ARG A 708 -34.88 32.38 12.45
N ASN A 709 -33.76 32.42 13.17
CA ASN A 709 -32.56 33.09 12.68
C ASN A 709 -31.78 32.21 11.73
N VAL A 710 -31.53 32.71 10.55
CA VAL A 710 -30.62 32.13 9.57
C VAL A 710 -29.33 32.94 9.61
N ARG A 711 -28.22 32.28 9.89
CA ARG A 711 -26.89 32.87 9.99
C ARG A 711 -26.03 32.50 8.79
N ALA A 712 -25.18 33.41 8.37
CA ALA A 712 -24.16 33.18 7.36
C ALA A 712 -22.83 33.77 7.80
N ARG A 713 -21.76 33.23 7.28
CA ARG A 713 -20.44 33.87 7.20
C ARG A 713 -20.11 33.91 5.71
N ALA A 714 -20.25 35.13 5.15
CA ALA A 714 -20.08 35.35 3.72
C ALA A 714 -18.60 35.56 3.38
N ASP A 715 -18.11 34.91 2.32
CA ASP A 715 -16.71 34.98 1.87
C ASP A 715 -16.32 36.43 1.51
N MET A 716 -17.20 37.13 0.76
CA MET A 716 -16.99 38.50 0.37
C MET A 716 -18.33 39.26 0.23
N VAL A 717 -18.41 40.42 0.87
CA VAL A 717 -19.56 41.31 0.78
C VAL A 717 -19.09 42.72 0.48
N TRP A 718 -19.74 43.40 -0.47
CA TRP A 718 -19.50 44.79 -0.76
C TRP A 718 -20.85 45.57 -0.93
N ASP A 719 -20.81 46.89 -1.10
CA ASP A 719 -22.03 47.69 -1.20
C ASP A 719 -23.00 47.25 -2.30
N GLY A 720 -22.48 46.63 -3.40
CA GLY A 720 -23.25 46.20 -4.57
C GLY A 720 -23.67 44.75 -4.58
N GLY A 721 -23.11 43.86 -3.73
CA GLY A 721 -23.38 42.44 -3.83
C GLY A 721 -22.64 41.52 -2.88
N VAL A 722 -22.74 40.25 -3.15
CA VAL A 722 -22.10 39.17 -2.39
C VAL A 722 -21.38 38.24 -3.35
N MET A 723 -20.22 37.68 -2.93
CA MET A 723 -19.41 36.74 -3.70
C MET A 723 -19.01 35.58 -2.84
N ASP A 724 -18.98 34.40 -3.45
CA ASP A 724 -18.55 33.14 -2.84
C ASP A 724 -17.49 32.48 -3.72
N PHE A 725 -16.42 31.94 -3.10
CA PHE A 725 -15.32 31.30 -3.77
C PHE A 725 -15.53 29.78 -3.81
N LYS A 726 -15.60 29.19 -4.98
CA LYS A 726 -15.78 27.74 -5.16
C LYS A 726 -14.57 27.12 -5.82
N THR A 727 -13.78 26.38 -5.07
CA THR A 727 -12.68 25.55 -5.60
C THR A 727 -13.17 24.30 -6.34
N GLY A 728 -14.47 24.01 -6.28
CA GLY A 728 -15.23 23.05 -7.07
C GLY A 728 -16.18 23.72 -8.06
N TYR A 729 -17.35 23.11 -8.27
CA TYR A 729 -18.41 23.70 -9.12
C TYR A 729 -19.30 24.66 -8.32
N ALA A 730 -19.60 25.79 -8.92
CA ALA A 730 -20.66 26.67 -8.44
C ALA A 730 -22.05 26.05 -8.75
N PRO A 731 -23.07 26.31 -7.91
CA PRO A 731 -24.45 25.93 -8.21
C PRO A 731 -24.92 26.51 -9.55
N ASN A 732 -25.65 25.72 -10.31
CA ASN A 732 -26.18 26.17 -11.59
C ASN A 732 -27.42 27.07 -11.42
N LYS A 733 -27.80 27.79 -12.47
CA LYS A 733 -28.94 28.74 -12.45
C LYS A 733 -30.25 28.06 -12.00
N SER A 734 -30.49 26.81 -12.42
CA SER A 734 -31.70 26.05 -12.06
C SER A 734 -31.76 25.76 -10.55
N GLN A 735 -30.63 25.36 -9.94
CA GLN A 735 -30.54 25.09 -8.50
C GLN A 735 -30.79 26.38 -7.67
N LEU A 736 -30.27 27.52 -8.14
CA LEU A 736 -30.46 28.80 -7.49
C LEU A 736 -31.93 29.30 -7.60
N THR A 737 -32.52 29.19 -8.82
CA THR A 737 -33.91 29.67 -9.05
C THR A 737 -34.97 28.73 -8.49
N SER A 738 -34.63 27.45 -8.18
CA SER A 738 -35.50 26.52 -7.47
C SER A 738 -35.40 26.63 -5.93
N GLY A 739 -34.43 27.40 -5.41
CA GLY A 739 -34.16 27.52 -3.98
C GLY A 739 -33.37 26.33 -3.39
N ASN A 740 -32.88 25.39 -4.24
CA ASN A 740 -32.11 24.21 -3.80
C ASN A 740 -30.63 24.54 -3.47
N ALA A 741 -30.15 25.72 -3.80
CA ALA A 741 -28.85 26.25 -3.39
C ALA A 741 -29.03 27.62 -2.71
N PRO A 742 -29.52 27.67 -1.45
CA PRO A 742 -29.98 28.88 -0.82
C PRO A 742 -28.88 29.79 -0.27
N GLN A 743 -27.59 29.33 -0.19
CA GLN A 743 -26.52 30.04 0.51
C GLN A 743 -26.38 31.47 0.01
N LEU A 744 -25.95 31.69 -1.19
CA LEU A 744 -25.66 33.04 -1.69
C LEU A 744 -26.89 33.90 -1.89
N PRO A 745 -28.08 33.39 -2.33
CA PRO A 745 -29.33 34.15 -2.30
C PRO A 745 -29.73 34.68 -0.93
N LEU A 746 -29.51 33.89 0.14
CA LEU A 746 -29.81 34.35 1.51
C LEU A 746 -28.78 35.36 2.04
N GLU A 747 -27.49 35.21 1.63
CA GLU A 747 -26.49 36.24 1.93
C GLU A 747 -26.81 37.57 1.23
N ALA A 748 -27.28 37.52 -0.03
CA ALA A 748 -27.77 38.72 -0.72
C ALA A 748 -28.99 39.33 -0.02
N LEU A 749 -29.90 38.50 0.51
CA LEU A 749 -31.01 38.98 1.35
C LEU A 749 -30.50 39.64 2.64
N MET A 750 -29.50 39.08 3.31
CA MET A 750 -28.88 39.66 4.49
C MET A 750 -28.26 41.03 4.19
N LEU A 751 -27.56 41.17 3.04
CA LEU A 751 -27.03 42.47 2.62
C LEU A 751 -28.13 43.47 2.42
N ARG A 752 -29.19 43.11 1.68
CA ARG A 752 -30.36 43.98 1.41
C ARG A 752 -31.08 44.42 2.70
N SER A 753 -31.27 43.51 3.65
CA SER A 753 -32.01 43.74 4.90
C SER A 753 -31.15 44.33 6.02
N GLY A 754 -29.85 44.49 5.80
CA GLY A 754 -28.95 45.03 6.83
C GLY A 754 -28.49 44.00 7.85
N GLY A 755 -28.56 42.73 7.51
CA GLY A 755 -28.12 41.63 8.37
C GLY A 755 -26.62 41.57 8.58
N PHE A 756 -25.81 42.16 7.70
CA PHE A 756 -24.36 42.32 7.87
C PHE A 756 -24.03 43.66 8.54
N LYS A 757 -23.08 43.65 9.48
CA LYS A 757 -22.59 44.86 10.15
C LYS A 757 -21.48 45.53 9.32
N ILE A 758 -21.85 46.10 8.16
CA ILE A 758 -20.96 46.86 7.31
C ILE A 758 -21.17 48.36 7.43
N LYS A 759 -20.08 49.15 7.29
CA LYS A 759 -20.16 50.62 7.24
C LYS A 759 -20.43 51.01 5.79
N THR A 760 -21.69 51.15 5.41
CA THR A 760 -22.06 51.58 4.07
C THR A 760 -23.04 52.77 4.17
N THR A 761 -22.92 53.74 3.26
CA THR A 761 -23.81 54.85 3.09
C THR A 761 -25.02 54.55 2.22
N GLU A 762 -24.88 53.62 1.29
CA GLU A 762 -25.94 53.17 0.38
C GLU A 762 -25.82 51.62 0.17
N ARG A 763 -26.87 50.91 0.61
CA ARG A 763 -26.98 49.46 0.34
C ARG A 763 -27.70 49.22 -0.97
N ALA A 764 -27.22 48.29 -1.77
CA ALA A 764 -27.91 47.91 -3.01
C ALA A 764 -29.32 47.37 -2.66
N LYS A 765 -30.34 47.96 -3.23
CA LYS A 765 -31.75 47.47 -3.12
C LYS A 765 -31.89 46.09 -3.72
N THR A 766 -31.09 45.81 -4.75
CA THR A 766 -31.02 44.54 -5.47
C THR A 766 -29.54 44.15 -5.61
N PRO A 767 -28.99 43.38 -4.62
CA PRO A 767 -27.58 42.94 -4.66
C PRO A 767 -27.29 42.05 -5.85
N VAL A 768 -26.06 42.11 -6.36
CA VAL A 768 -25.53 41.18 -7.34
C VAL A 768 -25.05 39.92 -6.63
N ILE A 769 -25.37 38.77 -7.16
CA ILE A 769 -24.80 37.48 -6.75
C ILE A 769 -23.67 37.05 -7.68
N LYS A 770 -22.50 36.74 -7.12
CA LYS A 770 -21.34 36.36 -7.90
C LYS A 770 -20.68 35.12 -7.31
N PHE A 771 -20.40 34.12 -8.13
CA PHE A 771 -19.52 33.02 -7.77
C PHE A 771 -18.19 33.20 -8.50
N LEU A 772 -17.11 33.01 -7.80
CA LEU A 772 -15.81 32.87 -8.41
C LEU A 772 -15.46 31.36 -8.43
N GLN A 773 -15.70 30.73 -9.58
CA GLN A 773 -15.38 29.33 -9.78
C GLN A 773 -13.90 29.19 -10.05
N LEU A 774 -13.17 28.52 -9.12
CA LEU A 774 -11.73 28.35 -9.09
C LEU A 774 -11.34 26.87 -9.34
N LYS A 775 -12.08 26.21 -10.24
CA LYS A 775 -11.81 24.84 -10.61
C LYS A 775 -10.75 24.76 -11.71
N ASN A 776 -9.86 23.80 -11.65
CA ASN A 776 -8.89 23.54 -12.71
C ASN A 776 -9.59 23.43 -14.07
N ASN A 777 -9.05 24.09 -15.11
CA ASN A 777 -9.59 24.14 -16.47
C ASN A 777 -11.00 24.74 -16.65
N ASP A 778 -11.65 25.23 -15.60
CA ASP A 778 -12.93 25.96 -15.68
C ASP A 778 -12.98 27.10 -14.65
N THR A 779 -11.97 27.95 -14.71
CA THR A 779 -11.82 29.11 -13.84
C THR A 779 -12.51 30.31 -14.45
N ARG A 780 -13.64 30.77 -13.86
CA ARG A 780 -14.43 31.86 -14.39
C ARG A 780 -15.29 32.55 -13.33
N PRO A 781 -15.60 33.82 -13.52
CA PRO A 781 -16.67 34.48 -12.75
C PRO A 781 -18.03 34.05 -13.32
N ILE A 782 -18.98 33.80 -12.43
CA ILE A 782 -20.41 33.58 -12.73
C ILE A 782 -21.19 34.63 -11.99
N GLU A 783 -21.79 35.57 -12.73
CA GLU A 783 -22.52 36.73 -12.17
C GLU A 783 -23.96 36.71 -12.61
N TYR A 784 -24.86 37.07 -11.71
CA TYR A 784 -26.28 37.17 -11.97
C TYR A 784 -26.74 38.61 -11.71
N ASP A 785 -27.51 39.13 -12.69
CA ASP A 785 -28.07 40.45 -12.63
C ASP A 785 -29.10 40.58 -11.49
N SER A 786 -29.43 41.81 -11.16
CA SER A 786 -30.37 42.16 -10.07
C SER A 786 -31.76 41.53 -10.20
N ALA A 787 -32.30 41.43 -11.44
CA ALA A 787 -33.62 40.85 -11.67
C ALA A 787 -33.61 39.34 -11.42
N THR A 788 -32.57 38.67 -11.90
CA THR A 788 -32.34 37.23 -11.66
C THR A 788 -32.07 36.95 -10.18
N THR A 789 -31.32 37.83 -9.49
CA THR A 789 -31.03 37.71 -8.07
C THR A 789 -32.32 37.81 -7.23
N ASP A 790 -33.24 38.69 -7.57
CA ASP A 790 -34.54 38.78 -6.85
C ASP A 790 -35.35 37.48 -6.97
N ILE A 791 -35.35 36.85 -8.13
CA ILE A 791 -36.00 35.54 -8.33
C ILE A 791 -35.36 34.50 -7.42
N MET A 792 -34.03 34.46 -7.36
CA MET A 792 -33.27 33.52 -6.53
C MET A 792 -33.52 33.75 -5.03
N ILE A 793 -33.51 34.97 -4.58
CA ILE A 793 -33.82 35.32 -3.18
C ILE A 793 -35.23 34.85 -2.80
N ASN A 794 -36.23 35.17 -3.63
CA ASN A 794 -37.61 34.77 -3.35
C ASN A 794 -37.77 33.25 -3.34
N ALA A 795 -37.14 32.53 -4.25
CA ALA A 795 -37.14 31.07 -4.30
C ALA A 795 -36.49 30.47 -3.03
N ALA A 796 -35.33 30.97 -2.63
CA ALA A 796 -34.66 30.54 -1.42
C ALA A 796 -35.48 30.78 -0.15
N VAL A 797 -36.09 31.98 0.00
CA VAL A 797 -36.96 32.30 1.13
C VAL A 797 -38.19 31.39 1.18
N THR A 798 -38.82 31.14 0.04
CA THR A 798 -39.99 30.25 -0.05
C THR A 798 -39.59 28.84 0.35
N LYS A 799 -38.53 28.31 -0.24
CA LYS A 799 -38.04 26.95 0.04
C LYS A 799 -37.69 26.77 1.53
N VAL A 800 -36.93 27.70 2.10
CA VAL A 800 -36.55 27.65 3.52
C VAL A 800 -37.76 27.77 4.44
N THR A 801 -38.76 28.63 4.09
CA THR A 801 -40.01 28.74 4.85
C THR A 801 -40.80 27.43 4.83
N GLU A 802 -40.91 26.80 3.69
CA GLU A 802 -41.56 25.46 3.55
C GLU A 802 -40.88 24.42 4.41
N LEU A 803 -39.52 24.35 4.37
CA LEU A 803 -38.74 23.41 5.16
C LEU A 803 -38.91 23.68 6.68
N PHE A 804 -38.86 24.91 7.10
CA PHE A 804 -39.05 25.25 8.51
C PHE A 804 -40.45 24.90 9.04
N ASN A 805 -41.47 25.03 8.21
CA ASN A 805 -42.82 24.58 8.53
C ASN A 805 -42.91 23.04 8.54
N MET A 806 -42.33 22.37 7.56
CA MET A 806 -42.33 20.92 7.42
C MET A 806 -41.66 20.23 8.62
N TYR A 807 -40.51 20.73 9.05
CA TYR A 807 -39.71 20.16 10.16
C TYR A 807 -39.94 20.93 11.49
N SER A 808 -41.12 21.46 11.71
CA SER A 808 -41.57 21.99 13.00
C SER A 808 -41.98 20.87 13.95
N ALA A 809 -42.17 21.18 15.23
CA ALA A 809 -42.61 20.21 16.25
C ALA A 809 -43.88 19.46 15.81
N GLY A 810 -43.82 18.12 15.80
CA GLY A 810 -44.89 17.25 15.31
C GLY A 810 -45.03 17.21 13.78
N GLY A 811 -44.06 17.80 13.04
CA GLY A 811 -44.03 17.78 11.58
C GLY A 811 -43.42 16.49 11.00
N ALA A 812 -42.97 16.56 9.74
CA ALA A 812 -42.39 15.43 9.05
C ALA A 812 -41.12 14.90 9.73
N PRO A 813 -40.89 13.58 9.77
CA PRO A 813 -39.65 13.01 10.28
C PRO A 813 -38.45 13.36 9.39
N TYR A 814 -37.24 13.33 9.95
CA TYR A 814 -36.00 13.52 9.19
C TYR A 814 -35.66 12.24 8.42
N GLU A 815 -36.24 12.08 7.23
CA GLU A 815 -36.02 10.94 6.37
C GLU A 815 -34.60 10.95 5.78
N TYR A 816 -34.06 9.76 5.58
CA TYR A 816 -32.81 9.56 4.84
C TYR A 816 -33.13 9.53 3.33
N PHE A 817 -32.42 10.35 2.58
CA PHE A 817 -32.46 10.33 1.11
C PHE A 817 -31.11 9.85 0.58
N GLU A 818 -31.16 8.81 -0.22
CA GLU A 818 -29.98 8.34 -0.95
C GLU A 818 -29.54 9.42 -1.95
N THR A 819 -28.29 9.81 -1.88
CA THR A 819 -27.72 10.84 -2.75
C THR A 819 -26.40 10.36 -3.33
N SER A 820 -26.10 10.74 -4.58
CA SER A 820 -24.79 10.50 -5.19
C SER A 820 -23.71 11.47 -4.71
N ASP A 821 -24.10 12.60 -4.07
CA ASP A 821 -23.17 13.60 -3.60
C ASP A 821 -22.53 13.18 -2.27
N PHE A 822 -21.20 13.00 -2.30
CA PHE A 822 -20.39 12.56 -1.18
C PHE A 822 -20.49 13.46 0.05
N LYS A 823 -20.74 14.75 -0.13
CA LYS A 823 -20.93 15.74 0.94
C LYS A 823 -22.01 15.32 1.93
N TYR A 824 -23.07 14.66 1.46
CA TYR A 824 -24.22 14.28 2.30
C TYR A 824 -24.14 12.84 2.80
N LYS A 825 -23.16 12.04 2.31
CA LYS A 825 -22.97 10.64 2.68
C LYS A 825 -22.23 10.40 4.00
N GLN A 826 -21.63 11.42 4.58
CA GLN A 826 -20.76 11.27 5.77
C GLN A 826 -21.44 10.64 6.99
N PHE A 827 -22.76 10.50 6.99
CA PHE A 827 -23.56 9.92 8.08
C PHE A 827 -24.43 8.74 7.63
N ASP A 828 -24.20 8.17 6.44
CA ASP A 828 -24.96 7.06 5.89
C ASP A 828 -24.91 5.81 6.79
N ASP A 829 -23.73 5.55 7.39
CA ASP A 829 -23.54 4.44 8.33
C ASP A 829 -24.52 4.50 9.52
N PHE A 830 -24.87 5.70 9.99
CA PHE A 830 -25.84 5.86 11.08
C PHE A 830 -27.27 5.59 10.63
N ALA A 831 -27.57 5.75 9.33
CA ALA A 831 -28.88 5.44 8.75
C ALA A 831 -29.07 3.93 8.54
N ARG A 832 -28.04 3.10 8.72
CA ARG A 832 -28.04 1.64 8.50
C ARG A 832 -28.54 1.25 7.10
N LYS A 833 -28.29 2.08 6.13
CA LYS A 833 -28.59 1.83 4.71
C LYS A 833 -27.26 1.73 3.96
N ASN A 834 -26.69 0.54 3.97
CA ASN A 834 -25.51 0.17 3.18
C ASN A 834 -25.95 -0.57 1.91
#